data_9deab9505b6ce3c7b94cd8ed94864c61
#
_entry.id   9deab9505b6ce3c7b94cd8ed94864c61
#
_cell.length_a   1.000
_cell.length_b   1.000
_cell.length_c   1.000
_cell.angle_alpha   90.00
_cell.angle_beta   90.00
_cell.angle_gamma   90.00
#
_symmetry.space_group_name_H-M   'P 1'
#
loop_
_entity.id
_entity.type
_entity.pdbx_description
1 polymer ?
#
loop_
_entity_poly.entity_id
_entity_poly.type
_entity_poly.pdbx_seq_one_letter_code
_entity_poly.pdbx_strand_id
1 'polypeptide(L)'
;MSELKWQISNWTFKNSEEQEWKSAFVPGCVHTDLLKNGLISEPFAQTNEKDLQWIDKKGWEYESVFDVPGELLGHAKLELVFEMLDTYADVYLNDALILSADNMFRTWAVDAKPYVREKGNRLYVRFRSPIEEGLAKLESYGPGLPAPNDDSVTGGLEGKKVSVFSRKAPYHYGWDWGPRFVTSGLGRPVYLRGWSGARITDLYVQQDDVTAAEAKLTVQVAVESESGGEFELKLHDDNGQEWTRNIVLESGAQTVSWPLAIEEPKLWWSRGLGEPHLYTFTAVLSQEREELAQASAVTGLRSIKLIRKPDERGSSFYFEVNGIPVFAKGANHIPSDSFFAEVTDERYRHEIASAVESNFNMLRVWGGGIYEQDIFYQLCDENGILVWQDFMFACSMYPGDESFLSSVRAEAEDNVRRLRNHPSIGLWCGNNEIDGAWSQFEEEKGWGWKRLYTAEQREQIWADYEAVFHQVLPEVVSAMAPNVEYWPSSPMQRLTGNSEQHATNNSSHGDIHYWAVWHAQEPFEQYNQNIGRFMSEYGFQSFPEYKTVRAYAEEKDMALDSEVMLHHQKNGRGNFLIKDYADRYMKQPKDFPSFLYISQVLQAEAMKQAIEAHRRSMDYCMGSLYWQINDCWPVASWSSMDYYGRWKAAQYLIKNSFADVLLSFDQKEDVTNLHVVSDLGQSIDAVLEWSLHELDGCLLKSGSETIAIGARSAKLVLSLSAEQLGEFDPKGTVLVGRLIQAGHELASSKHYFVYTKELALTDPEIAVEEAAGSEGTAFVLTAKRLAKQVWVQAEEEGVFTDNFFDLIPGTPVTVQFKKKAADQVLFVPASPGQVTVQSMFNYAN
;
A
#
# COMPACT_ATOMS: atom_id res chain seq x y z
N MET A 1 37.08 -17.89 -5.06
CA MET A 1 35.95 -18.38 -4.20
C MET A 1 34.88 -17.32 -4.21
N SER A 2 33.70 -17.66 -4.66
CA SER A 2 32.52 -16.76 -4.71
C SER A 2 32.17 -16.24 -3.31
N GLU A 3 31.45 -15.13 -3.24
CA GLU A 3 30.91 -14.60 -1.98
C GLU A 3 30.12 -15.67 -1.23
N LEU A 4 30.40 -15.84 0.06
CA LEU A 4 29.73 -16.81 0.94
C LEU A 4 28.98 -16.07 2.05
N LYS A 5 27.69 -16.39 2.21
CA LYS A 5 26.84 -15.88 3.30
C LYS A 5 26.55 -16.98 4.31
N TRP A 6 26.63 -16.65 5.59
CA TRP A 6 26.32 -17.56 6.68
C TRP A 6 25.46 -16.85 7.74
N GLN A 7 24.24 -17.33 7.91
CA GLN A 7 23.28 -16.72 8.83
C GLN A 7 23.61 -17.02 10.28
N ILE A 8 23.58 -16.00 11.13
CA ILE A 8 23.74 -16.15 12.58
C ILE A 8 22.40 -16.52 13.18
N SER A 9 22.38 -17.58 13.99
CA SER A 9 21.20 -18.16 14.61
C SER A 9 21.40 -18.31 16.13
N ASN A 10 20.43 -18.94 16.81
CA ASN A 10 20.47 -19.22 18.25
C ASN A 10 20.60 -17.96 19.11
N TRP A 11 19.66 -17.04 18.88
CA TRP A 11 19.59 -15.80 19.62
C TRP A 11 18.89 -15.96 20.96
N THR A 12 19.35 -15.20 21.94
CA THR A 12 18.68 -14.97 23.21
C THR A 12 18.51 -13.47 23.44
N PHE A 13 17.54 -13.09 24.25
CA PHE A 13 17.27 -11.71 24.61
C PHE A 13 16.93 -11.56 26.09
N LYS A 14 17.05 -10.37 26.60
CA LYS A 14 16.60 -9.98 27.93
C LYS A 14 16.37 -8.47 28.04
N ASN A 15 15.63 -8.07 29.04
CA ASN A 15 15.62 -6.69 29.50
C ASN A 15 17.00 -6.34 30.12
N SER A 16 17.53 -5.15 29.84
CA SER A 16 18.84 -4.74 30.36
C SER A 16 18.93 -4.69 31.88
N GLU A 17 17.79 -4.58 32.59
CA GLU A 17 17.71 -4.59 34.05
C GLU A 17 17.63 -6.02 34.64
N GLU A 18 17.42 -7.03 33.79
CA GLU A 18 17.30 -8.45 34.19
C GLU A 18 18.60 -9.22 34.00
N GLN A 19 18.70 -10.40 34.65
CA GLN A 19 19.85 -11.26 34.51
C GLN A 19 19.58 -12.51 33.64
N GLU A 20 18.33 -12.89 33.51
CA GLU A 20 17.92 -14.14 32.85
C GLU A 20 17.74 -13.92 31.33
N TRP A 21 18.47 -14.69 30.55
CA TRP A 21 18.32 -14.73 29.10
C TRP A 21 17.19 -15.66 28.68
N LYS A 22 16.41 -15.27 27.69
CA LYS A 22 15.30 -16.02 27.10
C LYS A 22 15.51 -16.20 25.61
N SER A 23 14.85 -17.18 25.01
CA SER A 23 14.98 -17.43 23.56
C SER A 23 14.46 -16.25 22.76
N ALA A 24 15.22 -15.80 21.77
CA ALA A 24 14.81 -14.79 20.80
C ALA A 24 14.63 -15.39 19.40
N PHE A 25 13.75 -14.81 18.63
CA PHE A 25 13.44 -15.20 17.26
C PHE A 25 13.89 -14.06 16.32
N VAL A 26 14.85 -14.36 15.44
CA VAL A 26 15.40 -13.39 14.50
C VAL A 26 15.23 -13.93 13.08
N PRO A 27 14.55 -13.17 12.18
CA PRO A 27 13.95 -11.85 12.34
C PRO A 27 12.85 -11.75 13.39
N GLY A 28 12.76 -10.60 14.10
CA GLY A 28 11.78 -10.38 15.12
C GLY A 28 11.96 -9.05 15.86
N CYS A 29 11.14 -8.84 16.87
CA CYS A 29 11.27 -7.71 17.79
C CYS A 29 10.96 -8.14 19.22
N VAL A 30 11.27 -7.27 20.17
CA VAL A 30 11.06 -7.54 21.60
C VAL A 30 9.62 -7.94 21.92
N HIS A 31 8.62 -7.28 21.31
CA HIS A 31 7.20 -7.60 21.56
C HIS A 31 6.88 -9.05 21.16
N THR A 32 7.32 -9.47 19.99
CA THR A 32 7.07 -10.83 19.49
C THR A 32 7.86 -11.88 20.30
N ASP A 33 9.08 -11.53 20.73
CA ASP A 33 9.87 -12.40 21.59
C ASP A 33 9.25 -12.56 22.97
N LEU A 34 8.75 -11.48 23.58
CA LEU A 34 8.00 -11.54 24.85
C LEU A 34 6.75 -12.38 24.72
N LEU A 35 5.99 -12.21 23.64
CA LEU A 35 4.78 -12.98 23.36
C LEU A 35 5.09 -14.47 23.21
N LYS A 36 6.06 -14.83 22.36
CA LYS A 36 6.46 -16.22 22.12
C LYS A 36 7.01 -16.92 23.38
N ASN A 37 7.54 -16.18 24.32
CA ASN A 37 7.95 -16.68 25.65
C ASN A 37 6.84 -16.66 26.69
N GLY A 38 5.61 -16.23 26.37
CA GLY A 38 4.47 -16.18 27.29
C GLY A 38 4.62 -15.14 28.41
N LEU A 39 5.39 -14.07 28.17
CA LEU A 39 5.69 -13.02 29.15
C LEU A 39 4.74 -11.82 29.06
N ILE A 40 4.02 -11.71 27.96
CA ILE A 40 2.96 -10.72 27.74
C ILE A 40 1.72 -11.40 27.18
N SER A 41 0.57 -10.77 27.37
CA SER A 41 -0.69 -11.19 26.76
C SER A 41 -0.70 -10.86 25.27
N GLU A 42 -1.65 -11.49 24.52
CA GLU A 42 -1.86 -11.21 23.10
C GLU A 42 -2.04 -9.70 22.85
N PRO A 43 -1.12 -9.03 22.13
CA PRO A 43 -1.14 -7.57 21.99
C PRO A 43 -2.42 -7.01 21.38
N PHE A 44 -3.04 -7.76 20.47
CA PHE A 44 -4.20 -7.30 19.72
C PHE A 44 -5.54 -7.66 20.37
N ALA A 45 -5.53 -8.33 21.52
CA ALA A 45 -6.76 -8.69 22.21
C ALA A 45 -7.20 -7.59 23.19
N GLN A 46 -8.51 -7.34 23.24
CA GLN A 46 -9.13 -6.42 24.20
C GLN A 46 -8.48 -5.02 24.16
N THR A 47 -7.95 -4.57 25.28
CA THR A 47 -7.23 -3.30 25.45
C THR A 47 -5.77 -3.52 25.84
N ASN A 48 -5.21 -4.69 25.54
CA ASN A 48 -3.87 -5.11 25.99
C ASN A 48 -2.74 -4.19 25.53
N GLU A 49 -2.92 -3.49 24.42
CA GLU A 49 -1.99 -2.45 23.99
C GLU A 49 -1.59 -1.49 25.12
N LYS A 50 -2.57 -1.11 25.96
CA LYS A 50 -2.35 -0.17 27.09
C LYS A 50 -1.35 -0.70 28.11
N ASP A 51 -1.38 -2.00 28.34
CA ASP A 51 -0.56 -2.67 29.34
C ASP A 51 0.87 -2.94 28.85
N LEU A 52 1.14 -2.75 27.56
CA LEU A 52 2.42 -3.04 26.92
C LEU A 52 3.32 -1.80 26.72
N GLN A 53 2.85 -0.62 27.13
CA GLN A 53 3.55 0.66 26.92
C GLN A 53 4.81 0.85 27.80
N TRP A 54 5.15 -0.14 28.62
CA TRP A 54 6.41 -0.16 29.36
C TRP A 54 7.60 -0.66 28.54
N ILE A 55 7.35 -1.44 27.49
CA ILE A 55 8.36 -2.16 26.71
C ILE A 55 9.32 -1.19 26.02
N ASP A 56 8.80 -0.12 25.41
CA ASP A 56 9.56 0.87 24.67
C ASP A 56 10.42 1.80 25.53
N LYS A 57 10.18 1.82 26.85
CA LYS A 57 10.94 2.62 27.83
C LYS A 57 12.15 1.88 28.40
N LYS A 58 12.32 0.62 28.00
CA LYS A 58 13.42 -0.22 28.49
C LYS A 58 14.50 -0.37 27.43
N GLY A 59 15.71 -0.58 27.91
CA GLY A 59 16.80 -1.09 27.10
C GLY A 59 16.66 -2.62 26.95
N TRP A 60 17.06 -3.14 25.81
CA TRP A 60 16.98 -4.57 25.51
C TRP A 60 18.31 -5.07 25.00
N GLU A 61 18.63 -6.31 25.31
CA GLU A 61 19.89 -6.94 24.95
C GLU A 61 19.62 -8.23 24.19
N TYR A 62 20.33 -8.42 23.08
CA TYR A 62 20.32 -9.65 22.28
C TYR A 62 21.71 -10.24 22.25
N GLU A 63 21.80 -11.56 22.28
CA GLU A 63 23.07 -12.26 22.22
C GLU A 63 22.98 -13.53 21.37
N SER A 64 24.03 -13.78 20.59
CA SER A 64 24.24 -15.08 19.94
C SER A 64 25.70 -15.50 20.15
N VAL A 65 25.89 -16.77 20.47
CA VAL A 65 27.21 -17.39 20.56
C VAL A 65 27.36 -18.41 19.43
N PHE A 66 28.43 -18.29 18.64
CA PHE A 66 28.58 -19.08 17.42
C PHE A 66 30.04 -19.37 17.09
N ASP A 67 30.24 -20.41 16.29
CA ASP A 67 31.51 -20.74 15.66
C ASP A 67 31.45 -20.32 14.19
N VAL A 68 32.57 -19.78 13.68
CA VAL A 68 32.62 -19.36 12.26
C VAL A 68 33.11 -20.52 11.40
N PRO A 69 32.41 -20.91 10.33
CA PRO A 69 32.88 -21.93 9.42
C PRO A 69 34.28 -21.63 8.85
N GLY A 70 35.14 -22.64 8.79
CA GLY A 70 36.53 -22.46 8.33
C GLY A 70 36.66 -21.91 6.92
N GLU A 71 35.70 -22.22 6.07
CA GLU A 71 35.58 -21.68 4.70
C GLU A 71 35.40 -20.16 4.72
N LEU A 72 34.53 -19.64 5.59
CA LEU A 72 34.32 -18.20 5.77
C LEU A 72 35.59 -17.52 6.33
N LEU A 73 36.27 -18.14 7.28
CA LEU A 73 37.53 -17.60 7.84
C LEU A 73 38.63 -17.53 6.80
N GLY A 74 38.60 -18.38 5.77
CA GLY A 74 39.56 -18.40 4.66
C GLY A 74 39.48 -17.18 3.76
N HIS A 75 38.38 -16.47 3.73
CA HIS A 75 38.21 -15.27 2.93
C HIS A 75 39.03 -14.09 3.43
N ALA A 76 39.55 -13.28 2.51
CA ALA A 76 40.34 -12.09 2.84
C ALA A 76 39.49 -11.00 3.53
N LYS A 77 38.25 -10.86 3.14
CA LYS A 77 37.27 -9.94 3.73
C LYS A 77 36.16 -10.72 4.41
N LEU A 78 35.72 -10.23 5.55
CA LEU A 78 34.60 -10.79 6.29
C LEU A 78 33.79 -9.66 6.91
N GLU A 79 32.53 -9.52 6.49
CA GLU A 79 31.63 -8.49 6.96
C GLU A 79 30.53 -9.12 7.83
N LEU A 80 30.15 -8.42 8.89
CA LEU A 80 28.92 -8.70 9.64
C LEU A 80 27.84 -7.75 9.12
N VAL A 81 26.73 -8.32 8.67
CA VAL A 81 25.64 -7.60 8.02
C VAL A 81 24.36 -7.71 8.82
N PHE A 82 23.73 -6.57 9.09
CA PHE A 82 22.41 -6.42 9.64
C PHE A 82 21.54 -5.76 8.59
N GLU A 83 20.56 -6.46 8.05
CA GLU A 83 19.65 -5.87 7.07
C GLU A 83 18.67 -4.87 7.71
N MET A 84 18.47 -4.95 9.04
CA MET A 84 17.71 -3.98 9.82
C MET A 84 18.07 -4.06 11.31
N LEU A 85 18.38 -2.92 11.89
CA LEU A 85 18.49 -2.72 13.34
C LEU A 85 17.41 -1.71 13.77
N ASP A 86 16.44 -2.16 14.54
CA ASP A 86 15.32 -1.32 14.97
C ASP A 86 15.50 -0.92 16.45
N THR A 87 16.01 0.25 16.78
CA THR A 87 16.52 1.37 15.95
C THR A 87 17.91 1.80 16.45
N TYR A 88 18.02 2.14 17.75
CA TYR A 88 19.27 2.59 18.39
C TYR A 88 20.01 1.39 18.96
N ALA A 89 21.03 0.91 18.27
CA ALA A 89 21.72 -0.32 18.61
C ALA A 89 23.22 -0.13 18.71
N ASP A 90 23.82 -0.56 19.82
CA ASP A 90 25.27 -0.71 19.99
C ASP A 90 25.61 -2.19 19.82
N VAL A 91 26.44 -2.50 18.83
CA VAL A 91 26.82 -3.86 18.46
C VAL A 91 28.24 -4.17 18.88
N TYR A 92 28.39 -5.25 19.61
CA TYR A 92 29.70 -5.73 20.11
C TYR A 92 29.99 -7.12 19.57
N LEU A 93 31.18 -7.30 19.01
CA LEU A 93 31.69 -8.61 18.62
C LEU A 93 32.92 -8.92 19.46
N ASN A 94 32.83 -9.98 20.27
CA ASN A 94 33.90 -10.37 21.20
C ASN A 94 34.38 -9.21 22.11
N ASP A 95 33.41 -8.50 22.70
CA ASP A 95 33.55 -7.34 23.58
C ASP A 95 34.05 -6.03 22.92
N ALA A 96 34.37 -6.04 21.62
CA ALA A 96 34.68 -4.82 20.87
C ALA A 96 33.40 -4.17 20.33
N LEU A 97 33.19 -2.87 20.60
CA LEU A 97 32.16 -2.10 19.96
C LEU A 97 32.51 -1.90 18.48
N ILE A 98 31.73 -2.44 17.57
CA ILE A 98 31.98 -2.42 16.12
C ILE A 98 31.01 -1.55 15.34
N LEU A 99 29.84 -1.25 15.92
CA LEU A 99 28.80 -0.46 15.27
C LEU A 99 27.91 0.22 16.31
N SER A 100 27.53 1.47 16.05
CA SER A 100 26.37 2.14 16.69
C SER A 100 25.42 2.59 15.61
N ALA A 101 24.19 2.04 15.62
CA ALA A 101 23.14 2.30 14.65
C ALA A 101 22.04 3.22 15.25
N ASP A 102 21.36 3.98 14.38
CA ASP A 102 20.32 4.94 14.75
C ASP A 102 19.20 5.08 13.72
N ASN A 103 19.17 4.17 12.73
CA ASN A 103 18.21 4.20 11.62
C ASN A 103 17.79 2.78 11.25
N MET A 104 16.49 2.46 11.37
CA MET A 104 15.97 1.12 11.08
C MET A 104 15.84 0.81 9.58
N PHE A 105 15.86 1.83 8.72
CA PHE A 105 15.64 1.68 7.28
C PHE A 105 16.91 1.42 6.47
N ARG A 106 18.04 1.23 7.15
CA ARG A 106 19.35 1.00 6.54
C ARG A 106 19.82 -0.42 6.72
N THR A 107 20.59 -0.90 5.76
CA THR A 107 21.46 -2.06 5.91
C THR A 107 22.80 -1.64 6.50
N TRP A 108 23.22 -2.29 7.56
CA TRP A 108 24.47 -2.01 8.26
C TRP A 108 25.47 -3.15 7.99
N ALA A 109 26.60 -2.84 7.40
CA ALA A 109 27.69 -3.78 7.16
C ALA A 109 28.98 -3.25 7.76
N VAL A 110 29.66 -4.07 8.53
CA VAL A 110 30.89 -3.71 9.21
C VAL A 110 31.96 -4.78 9.01
N ASP A 111 33.23 -4.38 8.87
CA ASP A 111 34.37 -5.32 8.79
C ASP A 111 34.48 -6.10 10.10
N ALA A 112 34.17 -7.38 10.05
CA ALA A 112 34.22 -8.29 11.18
C ALA A 112 35.54 -9.05 11.26
N LYS A 113 36.35 -9.08 10.18
CA LYS A 113 37.58 -9.88 10.06
C LYS A 113 38.55 -9.68 11.21
N PRO A 114 38.81 -8.45 11.72
CA PRO A 114 39.74 -8.23 12.82
C PRO A 114 39.26 -8.77 14.18
N TYR A 115 37.93 -9.02 14.32
CA TYR A 115 37.29 -9.32 15.60
C TYR A 115 36.86 -10.77 15.73
N VAL A 116 36.65 -11.50 14.62
CA VAL A 116 36.16 -12.89 14.66
C VAL A 116 37.24 -13.86 15.06
N ARG A 117 36.83 -14.95 15.73
CA ARG A 117 37.63 -16.13 16.09
C ARG A 117 37.03 -17.36 15.41
N GLU A 118 37.76 -18.45 15.33
CA GLU A 118 37.25 -19.71 14.82
C GLU A 118 36.07 -20.21 15.66
N LYS A 119 36.15 -20.09 16.99
CA LYS A 119 35.17 -20.63 17.91
C LYS A 119 34.77 -19.65 19.01
N GLY A 120 33.57 -19.82 19.52
CA GLY A 120 33.09 -19.13 20.70
C GLY A 120 32.96 -17.61 20.48
N ASN A 121 32.60 -17.17 19.30
CA ASN A 121 32.29 -15.75 19.07
C ASN A 121 31.02 -15.38 19.80
N ARG A 122 31.05 -14.24 20.45
CA ARG A 122 29.91 -13.63 21.12
C ARG A 122 29.52 -12.37 20.37
N LEU A 123 28.36 -12.41 19.73
CA LEU A 123 27.74 -11.22 19.14
C LEU A 123 26.67 -10.72 20.12
N TYR A 124 26.87 -9.51 20.59
CA TYR A 124 26.01 -8.88 21.58
C TYR A 124 25.51 -7.54 21.03
N VAL A 125 24.18 -7.36 21.05
CA VAL A 125 23.51 -6.16 20.56
C VAL A 125 22.70 -5.54 21.69
N ARG A 126 23.02 -4.31 22.04
CA ARG A 126 22.28 -3.52 23.03
C ARG A 126 21.39 -2.51 22.34
N PHE A 127 20.10 -2.67 22.45
CA PHE A 127 19.12 -1.69 22.02
C PHE A 127 18.85 -0.69 23.14
N ARG A 128 19.06 0.59 22.87
CA ARG A 128 18.66 1.69 23.73
C ARG A 128 17.19 2.03 23.50
N SER A 129 16.49 2.50 24.53
CA SER A 129 15.08 2.90 24.42
C SER A 129 14.91 4.01 23.38
N PRO A 130 14.09 3.81 22.32
CA PRO A 130 13.81 4.87 21.34
C PRO A 130 13.06 6.04 21.97
N ILE A 131 12.37 5.82 23.08
CA ILE A 131 11.67 6.88 23.82
C ILE A 131 12.67 7.76 24.60
N GLU A 132 13.61 7.17 25.32
CA GLU A 132 14.61 7.93 26.07
C GLU A 132 15.54 8.73 25.12
N GLU A 133 15.98 8.10 24.02
CA GLU A 133 16.74 8.76 22.96
C GLU A 133 15.95 9.94 22.35
N GLY A 134 14.67 9.72 22.05
CA GLY A 134 13.79 10.75 21.51
C GLY A 134 13.55 11.88 22.49
N LEU A 135 13.35 11.60 23.78
CA LEU A 135 13.20 12.64 24.81
C LEU A 135 14.47 13.49 24.99
N ALA A 136 15.66 12.87 24.96
CA ALA A 136 16.92 13.60 25.02
C ALA A 136 17.12 14.49 23.79
N LYS A 137 16.76 14.01 22.60
CA LYS A 137 16.81 14.83 21.37
C LYS A 137 15.80 15.96 21.40
N LEU A 138 14.57 15.71 21.89
CA LEU A 138 13.55 16.76 22.08
C LEU A 138 14.03 17.86 23.03
N GLU A 139 14.65 17.47 24.15
CA GLU A 139 15.21 18.45 25.10
C GLU A 139 16.30 19.30 24.46
N SER A 140 17.16 18.67 23.67
CA SER A 140 18.24 19.37 22.95
C SER A 140 17.73 20.28 21.83
N TYR A 141 16.67 19.85 21.11
CA TYR A 141 16.09 20.62 20.01
C TYR A 141 15.30 21.84 20.53
N GLY A 142 14.60 21.70 21.64
CA GLY A 142 13.87 22.76 22.34
C GLY A 142 12.37 22.80 22.04
N PRO A 143 11.87 23.52 21.02
CA PRO A 143 10.42 23.81 20.90
C PRO A 143 9.57 22.59 20.51
N GLY A 144 10.18 21.48 20.16
CA GLY A 144 9.49 20.32 19.57
C GLY A 144 9.03 20.58 18.14
N LEU A 145 8.55 19.53 17.48
CA LEU A 145 8.06 19.58 16.10
C LEU A 145 6.64 19.02 16.03
N PRO A 146 5.81 19.42 15.05
CA PRO A 146 4.49 18.85 14.85
C PRO A 146 4.60 17.34 14.55
N ALA A 147 3.87 16.54 15.30
CA ALA A 147 3.74 15.08 15.12
C ALA A 147 2.36 14.64 15.65
N PRO A 148 1.26 15.00 14.98
CA PRO A 148 -0.10 14.78 15.51
C PRO A 148 -0.42 13.31 15.77
N ASN A 149 0.11 12.40 14.97
CA ASN A 149 -0.16 10.96 15.09
C ASN A 149 0.74 10.24 16.11
N ASP A 150 1.76 10.88 16.66
CA ASP A 150 2.52 10.31 17.80
C ASP A 150 1.61 10.26 19.03
N ASP A 151 1.13 9.07 19.39
CA ASP A 151 0.25 8.85 20.54
C ASP A 151 1.04 8.82 21.86
N SER A 152 1.63 9.95 22.17
CA SER A 152 2.41 10.15 23.38
C SER A 152 1.57 10.03 24.67
N VAL A 153 0.26 10.20 24.60
CA VAL A 153 -0.65 10.06 25.73
C VAL A 153 -0.77 8.59 26.11
N THR A 154 -1.11 7.71 25.19
CA THR A 154 -1.09 6.25 25.41
C THR A 154 0.31 5.78 25.85
N GLY A 155 1.36 6.36 25.27
CA GLY A 155 2.75 6.12 25.67
C GLY A 155 3.12 6.62 27.06
N GLY A 156 2.25 7.39 27.76
CA GLY A 156 2.53 7.96 29.08
C GLY A 156 3.62 9.04 29.07
N LEU A 157 3.74 9.79 27.97
CA LEU A 157 4.77 10.84 27.74
C LEU A 157 4.22 12.26 27.95
N GLU A 158 3.03 12.40 28.50
CA GLU A 158 2.41 13.69 28.83
C GLU A 158 2.36 14.68 27.65
N GLY A 159 2.16 14.17 26.44
CA GLY A 159 2.09 14.99 25.20
C GLY A 159 3.43 15.31 24.55
N LYS A 160 4.55 14.83 25.09
CA LYS A 160 5.88 14.96 24.45
C LYS A 160 5.95 14.08 23.21
N LYS A 161 6.11 14.70 22.05
CA LYS A 161 6.20 14.03 20.75
C LYS A 161 7.66 13.76 20.42
N VAL A 162 8.02 12.49 20.20
CA VAL A 162 9.43 12.08 20.00
C VAL A 162 9.69 11.34 18.70
N SER A 163 8.66 10.89 18.01
CA SER A 163 8.76 10.09 16.78
C SER A 163 9.62 10.73 15.70
N VAL A 164 9.55 12.04 15.54
CA VAL A 164 10.23 12.81 14.48
C VAL A 164 11.75 12.88 14.65
N PHE A 165 12.28 12.58 15.83
CA PHE A 165 13.71 12.59 16.12
C PHE A 165 14.40 11.25 15.85
N SER A 166 13.63 10.24 15.37
CA SER A 166 14.12 8.89 15.10
C SER A 166 13.85 8.52 13.64
N ARG A 167 14.87 7.92 12.98
CA ARG A 167 14.59 7.25 11.69
C ARG A 167 14.02 5.86 11.97
N LYS A 168 12.77 5.86 12.34
CA LYS A 168 11.96 4.69 12.70
C LYS A 168 10.57 4.84 12.10
N ALA A 169 9.93 3.74 11.76
CA ALA A 169 8.61 3.71 11.17
C ALA A 169 7.61 4.55 11.99
N PRO A 170 7.03 5.62 11.41
CA PRO A 170 6.16 6.53 12.13
C PRO A 170 4.95 5.84 12.79
N TYR A 171 4.35 4.85 12.12
CA TYR A 171 3.18 4.15 12.65
C TYR A 171 3.44 3.37 13.95
N HIS A 172 4.67 3.04 14.27
CA HIS A 172 5.01 2.42 15.56
C HIS A 172 4.67 3.30 16.77
N TYR A 173 4.65 4.63 16.58
CA TYR A 173 4.26 5.57 17.63
C TYR A 173 2.75 5.80 17.74
N GLY A 174 1.96 4.98 17.02
CA GLY A 174 0.51 5.08 16.91
C GLY A 174 0.09 5.77 15.61
N TRP A 175 -1.11 5.47 15.15
CA TRP A 175 -1.77 6.14 14.03
C TRP A 175 -3.28 6.09 14.21
N ASP A 176 -4.05 6.83 13.41
CA ASP A 176 -5.52 6.84 13.50
C ASP A 176 -6.20 5.59 12.95
N TRP A 177 -5.39 4.57 12.57
CA TRP A 177 -5.80 3.21 12.22
C TRP A 177 -4.93 2.13 12.92
N GLY A 178 -3.81 2.50 13.52
CA GLY A 178 -2.82 1.57 14.08
C GLY A 178 -2.56 1.76 15.57
N PRO A 179 -2.24 0.68 16.28
CA PRO A 179 -1.89 0.73 17.69
C PRO A 179 -0.49 1.31 17.89
N ARG A 180 -0.18 1.72 19.12
CA ARG A 180 1.14 2.19 19.48
C ARG A 180 1.99 1.05 20.01
N PHE A 181 2.89 0.54 19.18
CA PHE A 181 3.93 -0.42 19.57
C PHE A 181 5.29 0.06 19.05
N VAL A 182 6.02 0.80 19.90
CA VAL A 182 7.36 1.27 19.56
C VAL A 182 8.33 0.13 19.78
N THR A 183 8.63 -0.59 18.71
CA THR A 183 9.42 -1.81 18.71
C THR A 183 10.92 -1.56 18.87
N SER A 184 11.66 -2.61 19.26
CA SER A 184 13.11 -2.70 19.15
C SER A 184 13.48 -4.14 18.81
N GLY A 185 14.51 -4.37 18.01
CA GLY A 185 14.93 -5.72 17.67
C GLY A 185 15.71 -5.87 16.37
N LEU A 186 15.97 -7.12 16.05
CA LEU A 186 16.62 -7.56 14.82
C LEU A 186 15.55 -7.90 13.78
N GLY A 187 15.07 -6.88 13.09
CA GLY A 187 13.86 -6.98 12.24
C GLY A 187 14.04 -7.74 10.93
N ARG A 188 15.30 -8.00 10.52
CA ARG A 188 15.66 -8.76 9.33
C ARG A 188 16.86 -9.66 9.64
N PRO A 189 17.27 -10.57 8.71
CA PRO A 189 18.38 -11.48 8.94
C PRO A 189 19.69 -10.79 9.33
N VAL A 190 20.48 -11.52 10.13
CA VAL A 190 21.85 -11.16 10.51
C VAL A 190 22.77 -12.26 10.00
N TYR A 191 23.83 -11.89 9.29
CA TYR A 191 24.75 -12.87 8.71
C TYR A 191 26.18 -12.36 8.59
N LEU A 192 27.12 -13.32 8.55
CA LEU A 192 28.48 -13.07 8.08
C LEU A 192 28.53 -13.23 6.57
N ARG A 193 29.29 -12.36 5.91
CA ARG A 193 29.53 -12.38 4.46
C ARG A 193 31.03 -12.34 4.21
N GLY A 194 31.57 -13.44 3.62
CA GLY A 194 32.97 -13.58 3.25
C GLY A 194 33.20 -13.47 1.77
N TRP A 195 34.24 -12.78 1.35
CA TRP A 195 34.69 -12.71 -0.05
C TRP A 195 36.19 -12.48 -0.19
N SER A 196 36.73 -12.78 -1.37
CA SER A 196 38.16 -12.62 -1.68
C SER A 196 38.36 -12.23 -3.12
N GLY A 197 39.47 -11.48 -3.42
CA GLY A 197 39.78 -11.02 -4.76
C GLY A 197 38.92 -9.84 -5.22
N ALA A 198 37.73 -10.12 -5.73
CA ALA A 198 36.81 -9.10 -6.11
C ALA A 198 35.35 -9.58 -5.95
N ARG A 199 34.42 -8.66 -5.78
CA ARG A 199 32.98 -8.93 -5.74
C ARG A 199 32.18 -7.90 -6.54
N ILE A 200 30.98 -8.25 -6.96
CA ILE A 200 29.98 -7.33 -7.49
C ILE A 200 29.07 -6.90 -6.33
N THR A 201 29.04 -5.61 -6.03
CA THR A 201 28.26 -5.06 -4.92
C THR A 201 26.89 -4.56 -5.34
N ASP A 202 26.72 -4.25 -6.63
CA ASP A 202 25.46 -3.79 -7.20
C ASP A 202 25.44 -3.98 -8.74
N LEU A 203 24.27 -4.28 -9.27
CA LEU A 203 24.01 -4.39 -10.70
C LEU A 203 22.75 -3.58 -11.03
N TYR A 204 22.93 -2.48 -11.74
CA TYR A 204 21.83 -1.62 -12.13
C TYR A 204 21.67 -1.58 -13.66
N VAL A 205 20.46 -1.87 -14.12
CA VAL A 205 20.08 -1.80 -15.53
C VAL A 205 19.36 -0.47 -15.77
N GLN A 206 20.14 0.61 -15.97
CA GLN A 206 19.58 1.92 -16.27
C GLN A 206 18.99 1.93 -17.69
N GLN A 207 17.75 2.37 -17.81
CA GLN A 207 17.00 2.40 -19.07
C GLN A 207 17.03 3.83 -19.64
N ASP A 208 17.98 4.11 -20.55
CA ASP A 208 18.20 5.46 -21.06
C ASP A 208 17.10 5.90 -22.03
N ASP A 209 16.67 4.99 -22.92
CA ASP A 209 15.56 5.18 -23.84
C ASP A 209 14.97 3.82 -24.22
N VAL A 210 13.68 3.64 -24.04
CA VAL A 210 12.99 2.37 -24.33
C VAL A 210 11.80 2.63 -25.23
N THR A 211 11.81 1.97 -26.38
CA THR A 211 10.74 1.95 -27.37
C THR A 211 10.45 0.51 -27.82
N ALA A 212 9.39 0.29 -28.58
CA ALA A 212 9.10 -1.02 -29.16
C ALA A 212 10.16 -1.46 -30.20
N ALA A 213 10.93 -0.52 -30.78
CA ALA A 213 11.95 -0.83 -31.77
C ALA A 213 13.32 -1.11 -31.12
N GLU A 214 13.67 -0.41 -30.07
CA GLU A 214 14.99 -0.51 -29.43
C GLU A 214 14.91 -0.09 -27.98
N ALA A 215 15.64 -0.79 -27.11
CA ALA A 215 15.95 -0.37 -25.75
C ALA A 215 17.43 -0.01 -25.65
N LYS A 216 17.72 1.25 -25.30
CA LYS A 216 19.07 1.73 -24.97
C LYS A 216 19.24 1.70 -23.47
N LEU A 217 20.26 0.98 -23.03
CA LEU A 217 20.52 0.70 -21.62
C LEU A 217 21.95 1.13 -21.28
N THR A 218 22.15 1.59 -20.04
CA THR A 218 23.46 1.68 -19.42
C THR A 218 23.49 0.73 -18.25
N VAL A 219 24.14 -0.43 -18.40
CA VAL A 219 24.31 -1.37 -17.30
C VAL A 219 25.47 -0.90 -16.44
N GLN A 220 25.20 -0.63 -15.16
CA GLN A 220 26.19 -0.21 -14.17
C GLN A 220 26.51 -1.40 -13.27
N VAL A 221 27.77 -1.82 -13.25
CA VAL A 221 28.25 -2.90 -12.39
C VAL A 221 29.18 -2.29 -11.35
N ALA A 222 28.72 -2.20 -10.10
CA ALA A 222 29.56 -1.77 -9.01
C ALA A 222 30.41 -2.94 -8.52
N VAL A 223 31.70 -2.75 -8.47
CA VAL A 223 32.68 -3.78 -8.12
C VAL A 223 33.55 -3.28 -6.98
N GLU A 224 33.85 -4.15 -6.04
CA GLU A 224 34.89 -3.93 -5.04
C GLU A 224 35.99 -4.95 -5.25
N SER A 225 37.25 -4.49 -5.40
CA SER A 225 38.39 -5.34 -5.62
C SER A 225 39.47 -5.13 -4.52
N GLU A 226 40.05 -6.22 -4.01
CA GLU A 226 41.14 -6.14 -3.05
C GLU A 226 42.42 -5.59 -3.68
N SER A 227 42.69 -5.98 -4.93
CA SER A 227 43.85 -5.56 -5.67
C SER A 227 43.47 -5.19 -7.09
N GLY A 228 44.12 -4.18 -7.65
CA GLY A 228 43.95 -3.84 -9.06
C GLY A 228 44.40 -4.98 -9.99
N GLY A 229 43.97 -4.93 -11.24
CA GLY A 229 44.35 -5.90 -12.24
C GLY A 229 43.44 -5.90 -13.48
N GLU A 230 43.72 -6.82 -14.39
CA GLU A 230 42.88 -7.09 -15.54
C GLU A 230 41.85 -8.14 -15.19
N PHE A 231 40.58 -7.88 -15.55
CA PHE A 231 39.44 -8.75 -15.34
C PHE A 231 38.62 -8.88 -16.61
N GLU A 232 37.90 -9.98 -16.76
CA GLU A 232 36.85 -10.14 -17.75
C GLU A 232 35.51 -9.92 -17.08
N LEU A 233 34.71 -8.99 -17.62
CA LEU A 233 33.32 -8.79 -17.24
C LEU A 233 32.43 -9.31 -18.35
N LYS A 234 31.61 -10.33 -18.05
CA LYS A 234 30.61 -10.89 -18.93
C LYS A 234 29.22 -10.47 -18.45
N LEU A 235 28.40 -9.97 -19.34
CA LEU A 235 26.97 -9.75 -19.14
C LEU A 235 26.20 -10.72 -20.02
N HIS A 236 25.11 -11.26 -19.54
CA HIS A 236 24.15 -12.00 -20.35
C HIS A 236 22.74 -11.79 -19.82
N ASP A 237 21.77 -11.92 -20.74
CA ASP A 237 20.37 -11.95 -20.37
C ASP A 237 19.79 -13.36 -20.47
N ASP A 238 18.56 -13.55 -19.99
CA ASP A 238 17.83 -14.81 -20.07
C ASP A 238 17.25 -15.12 -21.48
N ASN A 239 17.37 -14.18 -22.44
CA ASN A 239 17.06 -14.44 -23.85
C ASN A 239 18.26 -14.95 -24.65
N GLY A 240 19.41 -15.15 -24.00
CA GLY A 240 20.61 -15.71 -24.58
C GLY A 240 21.51 -14.70 -25.31
N GLN A 241 21.30 -13.39 -25.06
CA GLN A 241 22.28 -12.37 -25.50
C GLN A 241 23.44 -12.35 -24.53
N GLU A 242 24.65 -12.25 -25.08
CA GLU A 242 25.88 -12.20 -24.29
C GLU A 242 26.80 -11.07 -24.76
N TRP A 243 27.42 -10.40 -23.78
CA TRP A 243 28.40 -9.35 -24.01
C TRP A 243 29.61 -9.61 -23.13
N THR A 244 30.81 -9.47 -23.67
CA THR A 244 32.09 -9.68 -22.95
C THR A 244 33.03 -8.52 -23.16
N ARG A 245 33.68 -8.07 -22.08
CA ARG A 245 34.63 -6.97 -22.10
C ARG A 245 35.74 -7.20 -21.09
N ASN A 246 36.98 -6.99 -21.54
CA ASN A 246 38.10 -6.88 -20.63
C ASN A 246 38.11 -5.49 -19.97
N ILE A 247 38.29 -5.44 -18.67
CA ILE A 247 38.29 -4.23 -17.85
C ILE A 247 39.53 -4.21 -16.97
N VAL A 248 40.00 -3.03 -16.63
CA VAL A 248 41.05 -2.85 -15.63
C VAL A 248 40.42 -2.23 -14.41
N LEU A 249 40.55 -2.92 -13.28
CA LEU A 249 40.07 -2.43 -11.99
C LEU A 249 41.23 -1.95 -11.15
N GLU A 250 41.02 -0.93 -10.34
CA GLU A 250 41.89 -0.52 -9.26
C GLU A 250 41.50 -1.23 -7.95
N SER A 251 42.30 -1.15 -6.91
CA SER A 251 41.90 -1.59 -5.57
C SER A 251 40.84 -0.66 -4.99
N GLY A 252 39.81 -1.24 -4.37
CA GLY A 252 38.66 -0.52 -3.79
C GLY A 252 37.42 -0.61 -4.62
N ALA A 253 36.43 0.25 -4.27
CA ALA A 253 35.12 0.29 -4.90
C ALA A 253 35.11 1.17 -6.13
N GLN A 254 34.52 0.68 -7.23
CA GLN A 254 34.36 1.41 -8.49
C GLN A 254 33.17 0.89 -9.29
N THR A 255 32.67 1.69 -10.21
CA THR A 255 31.54 1.33 -11.07
C THR A 255 31.98 1.27 -12.54
N VAL A 256 31.70 0.14 -13.18
CA VAL A 256 31.87 -0.05 -14.61
C VAL A 256 30.54 0.22 -15.30
N SER A 257 30.50 1.24 -16.16
CA SER A 257 29.33 1.57 -16.97
C SER A 257 29.44 0.97 -18.37
N TRP A 258 28.40 0.31 -18.82
CA TRP A 258 28.39 -0.39 -20.11
C TRP A 258 27.13 -0.09 -20.89
N PRO A 259 27.19 0.74 -21.96
CA PRO A 259 26.05 0.98 -22.83
C PRO A 259 25.72 -0.27 -23.65
N LEU A 260 24.47 -0.67 -23.65
CA LEU A 260 23.92 -1.79 -24.42
C LEU A 260 22.70 -1.34 -25.24
N ALA A 261 22.40 -2.06 -26.31
CA ALA A 261 21.16 -1.92 -27.04
C ALA A 261 20.52 -3.29 -27.26
N ILE A 262 19.21 -3.35 -27.10
CA ILE A 262 18.39 -4.54 -27.39
C ILE A 262 17.41 -4.13 -28.48
N GLU A 263 17.50 -4.80 -29.64
CA GLU A 263 16.57 -4.59 -30.75
C GLU A 263 15.26 -5.33 -30.50
N GLU A 264 14.13 -4.71 -30.82
CA GLU A 264 12.78 -5.24 -30.69
C GLU A 264 12.52 -5.85 -29.29
N PRO A 265 12.75 -5.08 -28.19
CA PRO A 265 12.62 -5.63 -26.85
C PRO A 265 11.18 -6.02 -26.53
N LYS A 266 11.00 -7.08 -25.74
CA LYS A 266 9.71 -7.37 -25.10
C LYS A 266 9.51 -6.36 -23.98
N LEU A 267 8.51 -5.51 -24.10
CA LEU A 267 8.26 -4.46 -23.14
C LEU A 267 7.54 -5.01 -21.90
N TRP A 268 7.85 -4.43 -20.75
CA TRP A 268 7.04 -4.58 -19.54
C TRP A 268 5.84 -3.63 -19.63
N TRP A 269 4.66 -4.16 -19.32
CA TRP A 269 3.42 -3.40 -19.34
C TRP A 269 2.74 -3.42 -17.99
N SER A 270 2.17 -2.27 -17.62
CA SER A 270 1.23 -2.20 -16.52
C SER A 270 -0.02 -3.02 -16.82
N ARG A 271 -0.61 -3.60 -15.78
CA ARG A 271 -1.84 -4.40 -15.84
C ARG A 271 -2.94 -3.69 -16.64
N GLY A 272 -3.58 -4.41 -17.54
CA GLY A 272 -4.60 -3.89 -18.48
C GLY A 272 -4.04 -3.33 -19.79
N LEU A 273 -2.72 -3.16 -19.93
CA LEU A 273 -2.09 -2.69 -21.17
C LEU A 273 -1.36 -3.78 -21.95
N GLY A 274 -0.89 -4.82 -21.29
CA GLY A 274 -0.15 -5.92 -21.92
C GLY A 274 0.51 -6.81 -20.89
N GLU A 275 1.43 -7.66 -21.34
CA GLU A 275 2.16 -8.59 -20.49
C GLU A 275 3.30 -7.91 -19.73
N PRO A 276 3.47 -8.13 -18.42
CA PRO A 276 4.56 -7.57 -17.63
C PRO A 276 5.84 -8.39 -17.81
N HIS A 277 6.45 -8.34 -19.00
CA HIS A 277 7.62 -9.14 -19.32
C HIS A 277 8.86 -8.69 -18.53
N LEU A 278 9.53 -9.64 -17.88
CA LEU A 278 10.73 -9.42 -17.10
C LEU A 278 11.95 -10.04 -17.79
N TYR A 279 13.09 -9.37 -17.67
CA TYR A 279 14.41 -9.83 -18.06
C TYR A 279 15.25 -10.08 -16.81
N THR A 280 16.08 -11.11 -16.87
CA THR A 280 17.14 -11.33 -15.88
C THR A 280 18.49 -11.02 -16.53
N PHE A 281 19.13 -9.95 -16.07
CA PHE A 281 20.51 -9.63 -16.46
C PHE A 281 21.45 -10.21 -15.41
N THR A 282 22.51 -10.89 -15.87
CA THR A 282 23.53 -11.46 -15.01
C THR A 282 24.90 -10.94 -15.42
N ALA A 283 25.64 -10.40 -14.43
CA ALA A 283 27.01 -10.00 -14.56
C ALA A 283 27.93 -11.04 -13.90
N VAL A 284 28.94 -11.48 -14.61
CA VAL A 284 29.95 -12.42 -14.13
C VAL A 284 31.31 -11.74 -14.24
N LEU A 285 32.04 -11.67 -13.13
CA LEU A 285 33.38 -11.11 -13.06
C LEU A 285 34.39 -12.25 -12.92
N SER A 286 35.36 -12.33 -13.83
CA SER A 286 36.38 -13.37 -13.87
C SER A 286 37.78 -12.77 -13.94
N GLN A 287 38.76 -13.48 -13.38
CA GLN A 287 40.19 -13.19 -13.51
C GLN A 287 40.93 -14.47 -13.87
N GLU A 288 41.82 -14.43 -14.84
CA GLU A 288 42.62 -15.60 -15.30
C GLU A 288 41.74 -16.83 -15.64
N ARG A 289 40.49 -16.62 -16.09
CA ARG A 289 39.45 -17.61 -16.39
C ARG A 289 38.78 -18.24 -15.15
N GLU A 290 39.10 -17.77 -13.96
CA GLU A 290 38.40 -18.15 -12.73
C GLU A 290 37.27 -17.16 -12.45
N GLU A 291 36.08 -17.63 -12.24
CA GLU A 291 34.93 -16.81 -11.82
C GLU A 291 35.08 -16.41 -10.35
N LEU A 292 35.11 -15.10 -10.11
CA LEU A 292 35.25 -14.53 -8.77
C LEU A 292 33.90 -14.13 -8.18
N ALA A 293 33.03 -13.54 -8.99
CA ALA A 293 31.76 -13.03 -8.53
C ALA A 293 30.69 -13.06 -9.64
N GLN A 294 29.45 -13.23 -9.21
CA GLN A 294 28.26 -13.14 -10.05
C GLN A 294 27.18 -12.34 -9.33
N ALA A 295 26.44 -11.51 -10.07
CA ALA A 295 25.24 -10.84 -9.59
C ALA A 295 24.17 -10.83 -10.67
N SER A 296 22.91 -10.89 -10.27
CA SER A 296 21.77 -10.83 -11.18
C SER A 296 20.81 -9.71 -10.78
N ALA A 297 20.20 -9.08 -11.77
CA ALA A 297 19.16 -8.08 -11.62
C ALA A 297 17.96 -8.47 -12.49
N VAL A 298 16.78 -8.53 -11.90
CA VAL A 298 15.51 -8.72 -12.62
C VAL A 298 14.91 -7.33 -12.87
N THR A 299 14.54 -7.06 -14.12
CA THR A 299 13.89 -5.80 -14.49
C THR A 299 12.96 -5.98 -15.70
N GLY A 300 12.03 -5.07 -15.89
CA GLY A 300 11.20 -4.98 -17.11
C GLY A 300 11.58 -3.76 -17.92
N LEU A 301 11.72 -3.94 -19.22
CA LEU A 301 12.08 -2.83 -20.11
C LEU A 301 10.84 -1.99 -20.44
N ARG A 302 10.84 -0.75 -20.01
CA ARG A 302 9.70 0.16 -20.18
C ARG A 302 10.11 1.63 -20.16
N SER A 303 9.29 2.48 -20.75
CA SER A 303 9.28 3.92 -20.49
C SER A 303 8.16 4.24 -19.52
N ILE A 304 8.43 4.99 -18.45
CA ILE A 304 7.42 5.51 -17.55
C ILE A 304 7.65 6.99 -17.29
N LYS A 305 6.58 7.77 -17.33
CA LYS A 305 6.64 9.23 -17.14
C LYS A 305 5.44 9.70 -16.35
N LEU A 306 5.65 10.65 -15.45
CA LEU A 306 4.58 11.44 -14.84
C LEU A 306 4.33 12.67 -15.72
N ILE A 307 3.18 12.74 -16.38
CA ILE A 307 2.86 13.80 -17.33
C ILE A 307 2.16 14.95 -16.64
N ARG A 308 2.84 16.10 -16.61
CA ARG A 308 2.37 17.36 -16.02
C ARG A 308 2.42 18.45 -17.08
N LYS A 309 1.41 18.50 -17.95
CA LYS A 309 1.31 19.47 -19.03
C LYS A 309 0.20 20.47 -18.75
N PRO A 310 0.43 21.80 -18.92
CA PRO A 310 -0.63 22.79 -18.85
C PRO A 310 -1.71 22.52 -19.90
N ASP A 311 -2.97 22.70 -19.50
CA ASP A 311 -4.14 22.62 -20.36
C ASP A 311 -5.16 23.71 -19.98
N GLU A 312 -6.31 23.77 -20.66
CA GLU A 312 -7.36 24.77 -20.41
C GLU A 312 -8.00 24.66 -19.03
N ARG A 313 -7.81 23.54 -18.35
CA ARG A 313 -8.38 23.23 -17.00
C ARG A 313 -7.33 23.20 -15.90
N GLY A 314 -6.07 23.60 -16.17
CA GLY A 314 -4.98 23.66 -15.21
C GLY A 314 -3.72 22.94 -15.68
N SER A 315 -3.33 21.84 -15.08
CA SER A 315 -2.21 20.99 -15.50
C SER A 315 -2.56 19.53 -15.29
N SER A 316 -2.31 18.70 -16.31
CA SER A 316 -2.48 17.25 -16.20
C SER A 316 -1.60 16.65 -15.08
N PHE A 317 -2.02 15.51 -14.56
CA PHE A 317 -1.22 14.70 -13.66
C PHE A 317 -1.59 13.23 -13.88
N TYR A 318 -0.79 12.51 -14.67
CA TYR A 318 -1.04 11.10 -14.95
C TYR A 318 0.23 10.37 -15.36
N PHE A 319 0.21 9.05 -15.20
CA PHE A 319 1.29 8.18 -15.65
C PHE A 319 1.11 7.79 -17.12
N GLU A 320 2.22 7.79 -17.84
CA GLU A 320 2.32 7.28 -19.21
C GLU A 320 3.30 6.10 -19.20
N VAL A 321 2.84 4.92 -19.61
CA VAL A 321 3.66 3.72 -19.73
C VAL A 321 3.81 3.37 -21.21
N ASN A 322 5.04 3.32 -21.70
CA ASN A 322 5.37 3.05 -23.09
C ASN A 322 4.57 3.93 -24.09
N GLY A 323 4.37 5.20 -23.73
CA GLY A 323 3.63 6.16 -24.55
C GLY A 323 2.11 6.07 -24.42
N ILE A 324 1.57 5.23 -23.54
CA ILE A 324 0.13 5.06 -23.31
C ILE A 324 -0.26 5.69 -21.96
N PRO A 325 -1.18 6.68 -21.96
CA PRO A 325 -1.75 7.20 -20.71
C PRO A 325 -2.49 6.13 -19.93
N VAL A 326 -2.28 6.10 -18.63
CA VAL A 326 -2.87 5.14 -17.69
C VAL A 326 -3.82 5.85 -16.73
N PHE A 327 -5.06 5.38 -16.64
CA PHE A 327 -5.89 5.69 -15.48
C PHE A 327 -5.44 4.79 -14.32
N ALA A 328 -4.86 5.39 -13.28
CA ALA A 328 -4.41 4.65 -12.11
C ALA A 328 -5.60 4.17 -11.27
N LYS A 329 -5.72 2.86 -11.10
CA LYS A 329 -6.78 2.17 -10.33
C LYS A 329 -6.13 1.44 -9.17
N GLY A 330 -6.48 1.78 -7.94
CA GLY A 330 -5.90 1.06 -6.81
C GLY A 330 -6.13 1.71 -5.45
N ALA A 331 -5.17 1.50 -4.56
CA ALA A 331 -5.27 1.90 -3.17
C ALA A 331 -3.92 2.31 -2.57
N ASN A 332 -4.00 2.90 -1.38
CA ASN A 332 -2.87 3.05 -0.49
C ASN A 332 -2.63 1.74 0.28
N HIS A 333 -1.37 1.35 0.40
CA HIS A 333 -0.90 0.20 1.16
C HIS A 333 -0.18 0.70 2.41
N ILE A 334 -0.63 0.26 3.59
CA ILE A 334 0.02 0.49 4.88
C ILE A 334 0.76 -0.78 5.31
N PRO A 335 1.62 -0.76 6.34
CA PRO A 335 2.23 -1.99 6.84
C PRO A 335 1.18 -3.06 7.16
N SER A 336 1.44 -4.30 6.74
CA SER A 336 0.48 -5.41 6.86
C SER A 336 0.38 -5.98 8.28
N ASP A 337 1.28 -5.59 9.17
CA ASP A 337 1.28 -5.97 10.60
C ASP A 337 1.93 -4.86 11.44
N SER A 338 1.49 -4.74 12.70
CA SER A 338 2.17 -3.88 13.67
C SER A 338 3.57 -4.38 14.02
N PHE A 339 3.81 -5.67 13.84
CA PHE A 339 5.11 -6.33 13.99
C PHE A 339 5.62 -6.80 12.63
N PHE A 340 6.20 -5.93 11.85
CA PHE A 340 6.56 -6.13 10.45
C PHE A 340 7.37 -7.42 10.16
N ALA A 341 8.13 -7.93 11.13
CA ALA A 341 8.87 -9.18 11.00
C ALA A 341 7.96 -10.44 10.97
N GLU A 342 6.71 -10.32 11.38
CA GLU A 342 5.72 -11.40 11.32
C GLU A 342 4.98 -11.46 9.97
N VAL A 343 5.20 -10.46 9.08
CA VAL A 343 4.60 -10.47 7.74
C VAL A 343 5.27 -11.54 6.89
N THR A 344 4.49 -12.51 6.46
CA THR A 344 4.96 -13.63 5.64
C THR A 344 4.85 -13.32 4.14
N ASP A 345 5.62 -14.03 3.32
CA ASP A 345 5.49 -14.00 1.86
C ASP A 345 4.06 -14.29 1.41
N GLU A 346 3.39 -15.22 2.12
CA GLU A 346 2.01 -15.60 1.82
C GLU A 346 1.02 -14.46 2.07
N ARG A 347 1.28 -13.62 3.07
CA ARG A 347 0.49 -12.40 3.31
C ARG A 347 0.61 -11.44 2.13
N TYR A 348 1.82 -11.16 1.65
CA TYR A 348 2.02 -10.33 0.46
C TYR A 348 1.37 -10.94 -0.79
N ARG A 349 1.50 -12.28 -1.01
CA ARG A 349 0.83 -12.94 -2.13
C ARG A 349 -0.69 -12.78 -2.07
N HIS A 350 -1.28 -12.86 -0.88
CA HIS A 350 -2.72 -12.66 -0.71
C HIS A 350 -3.15 -11.22 -1.01
N GLU A 351 -2.40 -10.23 -0.52
CA GLU A 351 -2.70 -8.81 -0.75
C GLU A 351 -2.57 -8.43 -2.23
N ILE A 352 -1.50 -8.86 -2.89
CA ILE A 352 -1.32 -8.62 -4.32
C ILE A 352 -2.35 -9.40 -5.15
N ALA A 353 -2.68 -10.65 -4.78
CA ALA A 353 -3.76 -11.40 -5.45
C ALA A 353 -5.11 -10.68 -5.32
N SER A 354 -5.39 -10.09 -4.15
CA SER A 354 -6.60 -9.29 -3.94
C SER A 354 -6.63 -8.03 -4.79
N ALA A 355 -5.49 -7.34 -4.93
CA ALA A 355 -5.36 -6.20 -5.83
C ALA A 355 -5.56 -6.59 -7.30
N VAL A 356 -4.93 -7.69 -7.74
CA VAL A 356 -5.07 -8.25 -9.10
C VAL A 356 -6.52 -8.64 -9.40
N GLU A 357 -7.17 -9.40 -8.51
CA GLU A 357 -8.57 -9.81 -8.67
C GLU A 357 -9.53 -8.61 -8.65
N SER A 358 -9.14 -7.49 -8.03
CA SER A 358 -9.93 -6.26 -7.94
C SER A 358 -9.62 -5.23 -9.03
N ASN A 359 -8.95 -5.63 -10.11
CA ASN A 359 -8.62 -4.79 -11.27
C ASN A 359 -7.67 -3.62 -10.97
N PHE A 360 -6.85 -3.71 -9.93
CA PHE A 360 -5.87 -2.67 -9.63
C PHE A 360 -4.69 -2.74 -10.62
N ASN A 361 -4.16 -1.57 -10.92
CA ASN A 361 -2.93 -1.43 -11.69
C ASN A 361 -1.90 -0.54 -10.95
N MET A 362 -2.23 -0.05 -9.75
CA MET A 362 -1.32 0.75 -8.93
C MET A 362 -1.57 0.52 -7.43
N LEU A 363 -0.49 0.51 -6.65
CA LEU A 363 -0.50 0.61 -5.20
C LEU A 363 0.44 1.74 -4.77
N ARG A 364 0.05 2.51 -3.75
CA ARG A 364 0.93 3.47 -3.10
C ARG A 364 1.42 2.88 -1.78
N VAL A 365 2.73 2.69 -1.67
CA VAL A 365 3.38 2.37 -0.39
C VAL A 365 3.52 3.66 0.40
N TRP A 366 2.71 3.81 1.42
CA TRP A 366 2.50 5.03 2.17
C TRP A 366 3.66 5.34 3.13
N GLY A 367 4.02 6.64 3.25
CA GLY A 367 5.23 7.14 3.91
C GLY A 367 5.27 7.08 5.44
N GLY A 368 4.18 6.72 6.10
CA GLY A 368 4.18 6.51 7.56
C GLY A 368 4.52 5.09 7.99
N GLY A 369 4.84 4.20 7.05
CA GLY A 369 5.08 2.78 7.25
C GLY A 369 6.55 2.38 7.16
N ILE A 370 6.80 1.39 6.32
CA ILE A 370 8.12 0.81 6.05
C ILE A 370 8.34 0.71 4.54
N TYR A 371 9.60 0.63 4.11
CA TYR A 371 9.91 0.09 2.79
C TYR A 371 9.65 -1.42 2.84
N GLU A 372 8.75 -1.93 2.00
CA GLU A 372 8.29 -3.31 2.05
C GLU A 372 9.41 -4.31 1.75
N GLN A 373 9.16 -5.60 1.99
CA GLN A 373 10.09 -6.67 1.64
C GLN A 373 10.19 -6.83 0.11
N ASP A 374 11.31 -7.36 -0.36
CA ASP A 374 11.58 -7.51 -1.80
C ASP A 374 10.49 -8.30 -2.54
N ILE A 375 9.91 -9.29 -1.87
CA ILE A 375 8.79 -10.08 -2.43
C ILE A 375 7.59 -9.21 -2.82
N PHE A 376 7.27 -8.13 -2.09
CA PHE A 376 6.18 -7.23 -2.43
C PHE A 376 6.41 -6.60 -3.82
N TYR A 377 7.60 -6.07 -4.04
CA TYR A 377 7.94 -5.43 -5.31
C TYR A 377 8.06 -6.43 -6.46
N GLN A 378 8.64 -7.62 -6.21
CA GLN A 378 8.68 -8.71 -7.18
C GLN A 378 7.28 -9.11 -7.64
N LEU A 379 6.34 -9.26 -6.70
CA LEU A 379 4.95 -9.57 -7.04
C LEU A 379 4.26 -8.43 -7.82
N CYS A 380 4.58 -7.17 -7.53
CA CYS A 380 4.11 -6.03 -8.33
C CYS A 380 4.69 -6.05 -9.75
N ASP A 381 5.98 -6.36 -9.90
CA ASP A 381 6.64 -6.51 -11.20
C ASP A 381 6.00 -7.60 -12.06
N GLU A 382 5.80 -8.79 -11.47
CA GLU A 382 5.24 -9.96 -12.15
C GLU A 382 3.78 -9.78 -12.56
N ASN A 383 3.04 -8.91 -11.86
CA ASN A 383 1.62 -8.69 -12.08
C ASN A 383 1.28 -7.34 -12.76
N GLY A 384 2.30 -6.57 -13.13
CA GLY A 384 2.11 -5.28 -13.81
C GLY A 384 1.46 -4.20 -12.93
N ILE A 385 1.63 -4.27 -11.62
CA ILE A 385 1.11 -3.27 -10.67
C ILE A 385 2.16 -2.19 -10.49
N LEU A 386 1.83 -0.96 -10.86
CA LEU A 386 2.67 0.21 -10.60
C LEU A 386 2.76 0.49 -9.09
N VAL A 387 3.91 0.91 -8.63
CA VAL A 387 4.15 1.31 -7.25
C VAL A 387 4.49 2.79 -7.20
N TRP A 388 3.68 3.55 -6.48
CA TRP A 388 4.00 4.88 -5.99
C TRP A 388 4.69 4.70 -4.64
N GLN A 389 6.01 4.92 -4.59
CA GLN A 389 6.81 4.70 -3.40
C GLN A 389 7.06 6.00 -2.64
N ASP A 390 6.48 6.13 -1.45
CA ASP A 390 6.86 7.19 -0.52
C ASP A 390 8.18 6.84 0.19
N PHE A 391 8.99 7.86 0.47
CA PHE A 391 9.98 7.78 1.54
C PHE A 391 9.29 7.83 2.91
N MET A 392 9.89 7.23 3.93
CA MET A 392 9.22 7.02 5.21
C MET A 392 9.17 8.29 6.06
N PHE A 393 8.31 9.23 5.63
CA PHE A 393 7.97 10.49 6.28
C PHE A 393 6.47 10.78 6.09
N ALA A 394 5.77 11.09 7.18
CA ALA A 394 4.34 11.34 7.12
C ALA A 394 3.86 12.30 8.22
N CYS A 395 2.97 13.22 7.86
CA CYS A 395 2.14 14.04 8.75
C CYS A 395 2.91 14.69 9.90
N SER A 396 4.19 15.02 9.73
CA SER A 396 5.05 15.56 10.78
C SER A 396 6.17 16.42 10.19
N MET A 397 6.67 17.39 10.93
CA MET A 397 7.92 18.07 10.59
C MET A 397 9.11 17.32 11.20
N TYR A 398 10.25 17.38 10.53
CA TYR A 398 11.46 16.66 10.90
C TYR A 398 12.65 17.62 11.07
N PRO A 399 13.67 17.25 11.85
CA PRO A 399 14.91 18.03 11.98
C PRO A 399 15.66 18.12 10.64
N GLY A 400 16.43 19.22 10.47
CA GLY A 400 17.31 19.44 9.32
C GLY A 400 18.77 19.60 9.69
N ASP A 401 19.20 19.12 10.86
CA ASP A 401 20.61 19.13 11.23
C ASP A 401 21.43 18.16 10.39
N GLU A 402 22.74 18.40 10.30
CA GLU A 402 23.66 17.65 9.43
C GLU A 402 23.64 16.14 9.71
N SER A 403 23.53 15.74 10.96
CA SER A 403 23.47 14.32 11.36
C SER A 403 22.20 13.67 10.84
N PHE A 404 21.05 14.32 11.02
CA PHE A 404 19.78 13.83 10.51
C PHE A 404 19.77 13.74 8.98
N LEU A 405 20.21 14.82 8.29
CA LEU A 405 20.29 14.83 6.82
C LEU A 405 21.23 13.77 6.26
N SER A 406 22.39 13.53 6.92
CA SER A 406 23.32 12.47 6.52
C SER A 406 22.69 11.07 6.68
N SER A 407 21.94 10.84 7.77
CA SER A 407 21.22 9.58 8.01
C SER A 407 20.10 9.36 6.97
N VAL A 408 19.35 10.41 6.64
CA VAL A 408 18.31 10.39 5.61
C VAL A 408 18.91 10.11 4.22
N ARG A 409 20.03 10.75 3.87
CA ARG A 409 20.72 10.50 2.59
C ARG A 409 21.13 9.04 2.45
N ALA A 410 21.77 8.49 3.46
CA ALA A 410 22.20 7.09 3.46
C ALA A 410 21.03 6.11 3.39
N GLU A 411 19.94 6.39 4.09
CA GLU A 411 18.68 5.64 3.99
C GLU A 411 18.11 5.65 2.58
N ALA A 412 18.05 6.85 1.97
CA ALA A 412 17.55 7.01 0.61
C ALA A 412 18.42 6.26 -0.41
N GLU A 413 19.75 6.37 -0.29
CA GLU A 413 20.69 5.66 -1.15
C GLU A 413 20.53 4.13 -1.04
N ASP A 414 20.38 3.58 0.16
CA ASP A 414 20.19 2.15 0.39
C ASP A 414 18.88 1.67 -0.27
N ASN A 415 17.77 2.37 -0.04
CA ASN A 415 16.47 1.93 -0.52
C ASN A 415 16.27 2.20 -2.02
N VAL A 416 16.76 3.32 -2.56
CA VAL A 416 16.72 3.56 -4.01
C VAL A 416 17.58 2.54 -4.74
N ARG A 417 18.78 2.21 -4.24
CA ARG A 417 19.64 1.16 -4.81
C ARG A 417 18.93 -0.19 -4.84
N ARG A 418 18.30 -0.57 -3.75
CA ARG A 418 17.55 -1.83 -3.62
C ARG A 418 16.39 -1.91 -4.61
N LEU A 419 15.66 -0.81 -4.81
CA LEU A 419 14.37 -0.82 -5.52
C LEU A 419 14.42 -0.35 -6.98
N ARG A 420 15.48 0.31 -7.42
CA ARG A 420 15.56 0.98 -8.74
C ARG A 420 15.51 0.06 -9.98
N ASN A 421 15.77 -1.25 -9.80
CA ASN A 421 15.60 -2.23 -10.88
C ASN A 421 14.15 -2.72 -11.04
N HIS A 422 13.27 -2.51 -10.07
CA HIS A 422 11.87 -2.92 -10.15
C HIS A 422 11.12 -2.07 -11.17
N PRO A 423 10.61 -2.65 -12.29
CA PRO A 423 9.88 -1.89 -13.30
C PRO A 423 8.55 -1.36 -12.79
N SER A 424 8.02 -1.93 -11.74
CA SER A 424 6.80 -1.47 -11.07
C SER A 424 6.95 -0.08 -10.44
N ILE A 425 8.16 0.33 -9.98
CA ILE A 425 8.36 1.66 -9.40
C ILE A 425 8.06 2.74 -10.44
N GLY A 426 6.94 3.44 -10.24
CA GLY A 426 6.46 4.48 -11.13
C GLY A 426 6.70 5.90 -10.64
N LEU A 427 6.89 6.07 -9.33
CA LEU A 427 7.10 7.37 -8.71
C LEU A 427 7.83 7.23 -7.38
N TRP A 428 8.79 8.11 -7.13
CA TRP A 428 9.34 8.35 -5.80
C TRP A 428 8.67 9.57 -5.19
N CYS A 429 8.12 9.46 -4.00
CA CYS A 429 7.46 10.56 -3.32
C CYS A 429 8.13 10.86 -1.98
N GLY A 430 8.39 12.14 -1.73
CA GLY A 430 9.16 12.56 -0.55
C GLY A 430 8.44 12.29 0.76
N ASN A 431 7.15 12.59 0.85
CA ASN A 431 6.39 12.43 2.09
C ASN A 431 4.88 12.39 1.89
N ASN A 432 4.19 11.96 2.94
CA ASN A 432 2.75 12.08 3.08
C ASN A 432 2.36 13.34 3.85
N GLU A 433 1.57 14.24 3.22
CA GLU A 433 0.80 15.37 3.78
C GLU A 433 1.60 16.49 4.48
N ILE A 434 2.92 16.48 4.45
CA ILE A 434 3.70 17.47 5.22
C ILE A 434 3.60 18.87 4.60
N ASP A 435 3.78 18.97 3.28
CA ASP A 435 3.64 20.25 2.57
C ASP A 435 2.23 20.82 2.73
N GLY A 436 1.21 20.00 2.50
CA GLY A 436 -0.18 20.40 2.68
C GLY A 436 -0.51 20.85 4.10
N ALA A 437 -0.05 20.12 5.09
CA ALA A 437 -0.28 20.46 6.51
C ALA A 437 0.35 21.79 6.92
N TRP A 438 1.49 22.14 6.34
CA TRP A 438 2.19 23.40 6.62
C TRP A 438 1.70 24.57 5.78
N SER A 439 1.59 24.40 4.45
CA SER A 439 1.42 25.50 3.50
C SER A 439 -0.03 25.68 3.01
N GLN A 440 -0.84 24.61 2.98
CA GLN A 440 -2.18 24.63 2.40
C GLN A 440 -3.19 25.45 3.21
N PHE A 441 -2.97 25.59 4.50
CA PHE A 441 -3.92 26.17 5.43
C PHE A 441 -3.40 27.48 6.00
N GLU A 442 -4.27 28.51 6.00
CA GLU A 442 -4.03 29.74 6.75
C GLU A 442 -3.93 29.46 8.25
N GLU A 443 -3.35 30.39 9.01
CA GLU A 443 -3.10 30.24 10.45
C GLU A 443 -4.35 29.87 11.27
N GLU A 444 -5.53 30.21 10.80
CA GLU A 444 -6.81 29.97 11.49
C GLU A 444 -7.52 28.69 11.05
N LYS A 445 -7.05 28.00 10.00
CA LYS A 445 -7.69 26.82 9.40
C LYS A 445 -6.68 25.70 9.22
N GLY A 446 -7.18 24.51 8.99
CA GLY A 446 -6.38 23.32 8.71
C GLY A 446 -5.66 22.78 9.94
N TRP A 447 -4.43 22.31 9.75
CA TRP A 447 -3.65 21.66 10.82
C TRP A 447 -3.11 22.64 11.86
N GLY A 448 -3.01 23.94 11.53
CA GLY A 448 -2.70 25.02 12.47
C GLY A 448 -1.28 24.99 13.05
N TRP A 449 -0.35 24.27 12.45
CA TRP A 449 1.00 24.09 12.97
C TRP A 449 1.78 25.40 13.13
N LYS A 450 1.67 26.30 12.15
CA LYS A 450 2.39 27.59 12.17
C LYS A 450 2.11 28.44 13.40
N ARG A 451 0.93 28.30 14.03
CA ARG A 451 0.56 29.05 15.24
C ARG A 451 1.40 28.70 16.47
N LEU A 452 2.02 27.54 16.47
CA LEU A 452 2.80 27.04 17.61
C LEU A 452 4.21 27.65 17.68
N TYR A 453 4.63 28.41 16.64
CA TYR A 453 6.03 28.81 16.45
C TYR A 453 6.17 30.30 16.19
N THR A 454 7.32 30.89 16.62
CA THR A 454 7.74 32.25 16.24
C THR A 454 8.08 32.32 14.76
N ALA A 455 8.25 33.53 14.21
CA ALA A 455 8.63 33.71 12.81
C ALA A 455 9.97 33.01 12.48
N GLU A 456 10.97 33.18 13.34
CA GLU A 456 12.29 32.59 13.17
C GLU A 456 12.23 31.03 13.22
N GLN A 457 11.41 30.50 14.12
CA GLN A 457 11.19 29.06 14.20
C GLN A 457 10.49 28.51 12.94
N ARG A 458 9.51 29.25 12.42
CA ARG A 458 8.83 28.87 11.16
C ARG A 458 9.80 28.84 9.98
N GLU A 459 10.68 29.83 9.87
CA GLU A 459 11.71 29.88 8.82
C GLU A 459 12.65 28.68 8.94
N GLN A 460 13.10 28.35 10.15
CA GLN A 460 13.99 27.21 10.37
C GLN A 460 13.30 25.89 10.05
N ILE A 461 12.08 25.66 10.56
CA ILE A 461 11.32 24.42 10.31
C ILE A 461 11.08 24.24 8.80
N TRP A 462 10.79 25.34 8.09
CA TRP A 462 10.61 25.26 6.64
C TRP A 462 11.92 25.01 5.89
N ALA A 463 13.01 25.63 6.32
CA ALA A 463 14.34 25.36 5.76
C ALA A 463 14.76 23.88 5.95
N ASP A 464 14.47 23.30 7.13
CA ASP A 464 14.69 21.89 7.41
C ASP A 464 13.85 20.97 6.48
N TYR A 465 12.56 21.34 6.26
CA TYR A 465 11.69 20.67 5.30
C TYR A 465 12.27 20.71 3.87
N GLU A 466 12.69 21.87 3.40
CA GLU A 466 13.28 22.03 2.06
C GLU A 466 14.59 21.24 1.94
N ALA A 467 15.42 21.21 2.97
CA ALA A 467 16.67 20.45 2.97
C ALA A 467 16.42 18.94 2.76
N VAL A 468 15.42 18.37 3.41
CA VAL A 468 15.07 16.95 3.23
C VAL A 468 14.39 16.72 1.86
N PHE A 469 13.26 17.40 1.60
CA PHE A 469 12.34 17.02 0.53
C PHE A 469 12.61 17.72 -0.81
N HIS A 470 13.31 18.83 -0.81
CA HIS A 470 13.66 19.57 -2.04
C HIS A 470 15.16 19.57 -2.37
N GLN A 471 16.01 19.01 -1.49
CA GLN A 471 17.44 18.88 -1.74
C GLN A 471 17.93 17.43 -1.61
N VAL A 472 17.97 16.83 -0.43
CA VAL A 472 18.58 15.52 -0.19
C VAL A 472 17.89 14.42 -1.01
N LEU A 473 16.58 14.25 -0.88
CA LEU A 473 15.87 13.16 -1.56
C LEU A 473 15.88 13.27 -3.09
N PRO A 474 15.56 14.43 -3.71
CA PRO A 474 15.62 14.55 -5.17
C PRO A 474 17.04 14.40 -5.71
N GLU A 475 18.08 14.84 -4.98
CA GLU A 475 19.48 14.61 -5.39
C GLU A 475 19.80 13.10 -5.46
N VAL A 476 19.40 12.33 -4.44
CA VAL A 476 19.62 10.88 -4.42
C VAL A 476 18.86 10.20 -5.54
N VAL A 477 17.57 10.51 -5.70
CA VAL A 477 16.75 9.91 -6.79
C VAL A 477 17.32 10.25 -8.15
N SER A 478 17.66 11.53 -8.40
CA SER A 478 18.24 11.95 -9.67
C SER A 478 19.58 11.28 -9.99
N ALA A 479 20.40 11.05 -8.98
CA ALA A 479 21.70 10.39 -9.15
C ALA A 479 21.58 8.87 -9.36
N MET A 480 20.62 8.21 -8.71
CA MET A 480 20.59 6.75 -8.62
C MET A 480 19.46 6.09 -9.42
N ALA A 481 18.38 6.81 -9.71
CA ALA A 481 17.22 6.33 -10.45
C ALA A 481 16.68 7.44 -11.41
N PRO A 482 17.49 7.98 -12.33
CA PRO A 482 17.18 9.19 -13.08
C PRO A 482 15.96 9.07 -14.01
N ASN A 483 15.50 7.86 -14.28
CA ASN A 483 14.42 7.59 -15.22
C ASN A 483 13.05 7.42 -14.54
N VAL A 484 12.95 7.67 -13.22
CA VAL A 484 11.71 7.68 -12.46
C VAL A 484 11.56 9.03 -11.77
N GLU A 485 10.40 9.65 -11.96
CA GLU A 485 10.11 10.98 -11.42
C GLU A 485 10.13 11.00 -9.88
N TYR A 486 10.52 12.15 -9.32
CA TYR A 486 10.40 12.47 -7.91
C TYR A 486 9.32 13.52 -7.67
N TRP A 487 8.43 13.27 -6.71
CA TRP A 487 7.37 14.17 -6.27
C TRP A 487 7.57 14.50 -4.79
N PRO A 488 7.78 15.77 -4.41
CA PRO A 488 8.24 16.09 -3.06
C PRO A 488 7.28 15.77 -1.93
N SER A 489 5.96 15.84 -2.16
CA SER A 489 4.93 15.59 -1.16
C SER A 489 3.63 15.14 -1.81
N SER A 490 2.84 14.32 -1.14
CA SER A 490 1.47 13.98 -1.54
C SER A 490 0.51 14.36 -0.39
N PRO A 491 -0.53 15.22 -0.61
CA PRO A 491 -0.80 15.89 -1.87
C PRO A 491 0.11 17.10 -2.08
N MET A 492 0.38 17.38 -3.35
CA MET A 492 1.01 18.63 -3.74
C MET A 492 0.51 19.03 -5.13
N GLN A 493 0.22 20.31 -5.34
CA GLN A 493 -0.43 20.72 -6.58
C GLN A 493 0.57 21.23 -7.62
N ARG A 494 1.59 21.92 -7.21
CA ARG A 494 2.70 22.37 -8.05
C ARG A 494 3.83 22.93 -7.20
N LEU A 495 5.02 22.89 -7.73
CA LEU A 495 6.12 23.72 -7.27
C LEU A 495 5.78 25.16 -7.67
N THR A 496 5.58 26.01 -6.67
CA THR A 496 5.26 27.41 -6.91
C THR A 496 6.54 28.20 -6.88
N GLY A 497 7.25 28.71 -7.11
CA GLY A 497 8.45 29.53 -6.88
C GLY A 497 8.41 30.28 -5.53
N ASN A 498 7.44 29.99 -4.68
CA ASN A 498 7.31 30.48 -3.33
C ASN A 498 7.47 29.29 -2.37
N SER A 499 8.57 29.26 -1.65
CA SER A 499 8.91 28.19 -0.70
C SER A 499 7.89 27.99 0.44
N GLU A 500 6.98 28.91 0.65
CA GLU A 500 5.94 28.78 1.68
C GLU A 500 4.60 28.22 1.17
N GLN A 501 4.44 27.98 -0.14
CA GLN A 501 3.14 27.63 -0.72
C GLN A 501 3.25 26.65 -1.90
N HIS A 502 3.76 25.46 -1.67
CA HIS A 502 3.81 24.43 -2.69
C HIS A 502 2.45 23.73 -2.86
N ALA A 503 1.71 23.50 -1.79
CA ALA A 503 0.36 22.98 -1.82
C ALA A 503 -0.69 24.07 -1.70
N THR A 504 -1.74 23.99 -2.50
CA THR A 504 -2.90 24.89 -2.49
C THR A 504 -4.19 24.06 -2.56
N ASN A 505 -5.35 24.63 -2.22
CA ASN A 505 -6.64 23.96 -2.34
C ASN A 505 -7.17 23.93 -3.79
N ASN A 506 -6.30 23.77 -4.78
CA ASN A 506 -6.67 23.82 -6.19
C ASN A 506 -6.67 22.42 -6.81
N SER A 507 -7.85 21.86 -7.08
CA SER A 507 -8.02 20.54 -7.70
C SER A 507 -7.52 20.44 -9.14
N SER A 508 -7.21 21.55 -9.80
CA SER A 508 -6.82 21.59 -11.20
C SER A 508 -5.36 21.20 -11.49
N HIS A 509 -4.55 20.95 -10.46
CA HIS A 509 -3.12 20.63 -10.58
C HIS A 509 -2.75 19.52 -9.58
N GLY A 510 -1.75 18.72 -9.91
CA GLY A 510 -1.14 17.74 -9.01
C GLY A 510 -2.11 16.65 -8.53
N ASP A 511 -1.86 16.15 -7.34
CA ASP A 511 -2.68 15.13 -6.67
C ASP A 511 -3.45 15.71 -5.48
N ILE A 512 -4.53 15.05 -5.08
CA ILE A 512 -5.46 15.52 -4.06
C ILE A 512 -5.74 14.43 -3.03
N HIS A 513 -5.73 14.81 -1.75
CA HIS A 513 -6.34 14.09 -0.65
C HIS A 513 -7.68 14.72 -0.30
N TYR A 514 -8.78 14.01 -0.59
CA TYR A 514 -10.13 14.52 -0.34
C TYR A 514 -10.78 13.81 0.85
N TRP A 515 -10.78 14.48 1.99
CA TRP A 515 -11.24 13.92 3.26
C TRP A 515 -12.51 14.56 3.82
N ALA A 516 -13.12 15.52 3.13
CA ALA A 516 -14.24 16.27 3.68
C ALA A 516 -15.50 15.41 3.89
N VAL A 517 -15.71 14.40 3.05
CA VAL A 517 -16.80 13.43 3.26
C VAL A 517 -16.64 12.72 4.60
N TRP A 518 -15.43 12.30 4.97
CA TRP A 518 -15.19 11.66 6.28
C TRP A 518 -15.04 12.69 7.42
N HIS A 519 -14.01 13.54 7.36
CA HIS A 519 -13.65 14.40 8.47
C HIS A 519 -14.61 15.58 8.69
N ALA A 520 -15.17 16.16 7.63
CA ALA A 520 -16.10 17.31 7.71
C ALA A 520 -17.57 16.90 7.65
N GLN A 521 -17.88 15.60 7.63
CA GLN A 521 -19.26 15.05 7.58
C GLN A 521 -20.04 15.53 6.34
N GLU A 522 -19.38 15.86 5.24
CA GLU A 522 -20.04 16.17 3.98
C GLU A 522 -20.80 14.96 3.44
N PRO A 523 -21.92 15.17 2.73
CA PRO A 523 -22.67 14.07 2.15
C PRO A 523 -21.89 13.36 1.02
N PHE A 524 -22.23 12.10 0.73
CA PHE A 524 -21.54 11.29 -0.29
C PHE A 524 -21.59 11.93 -1.68
N GLU A 525 -22.61 12.72 -1.99
CA GLU A 525 -22.75 13.45 -3.25
C GLU A 525 -21.58 14.39 -3.53
N GLN A 526 -20.86 14.82 -2.49
CA GLN A 526 -19.66 15.66 -2.64
C GLN A 526 -18.50 14.96 -3.37
N TYR A 527 -18.46 13.65 -3.39
CA TYR A 527 -17.52 12.91 -4.24
C TYR A 527 -17.71 13.19 -5.74
N ASN A 528 -18.94 13.52 -6.18
CA ASN A 528 -19.19 13.89 -7.57
C ASN A 528 -18.73 15.33 -7.91
N GLN A 529 -18.46 16.16 -6.92
CA GLN A 529 -18.16 17.59 -7.11
C GLN A 529 -16.68 17.92 -6.87
N ASN A 530 -16.02 17.17 -5.98
CA ASN A 530 -14.64 17.43 -5.56
C ASN A 530 -13.69 16.42 -6.22
N ILE A 531 -13.45 16.63 -7.51
CA ILE A 531 -12.61 15.76 -8.33
C ILE A 531 -11.38 16.53 -8.78
N GLY A 532 -10.17 16.00 -8.44
CA GLY A 532 -8.88 16.51 -8.85
C GLY A 532 -8.32 15.83 -10.09
N ARG A 533 -7.12 16.22 -10.47
CA ARG A 533 -6.37 15.60 -11.57
C ARG A 533 -5.95 14.17 -11.26
N PHE A 534 -5.73 13.89 -9.97
CA PHE A 534 -5.40 12.57 -9.44
C PHE A 534 -5.84 12.52 -7.98
N MET A 535 -6.68 11.57 -7.65
CA MET A 535 -7.20 11.38 -6.29
C MET A 535 -6.34 10.34 -5.58
N SER A 536 -5.28 10.80 -4.93
CA SER A 536 -4.29 9.94 -4.28
C SER A 536 -4.69 9.44 -2.89
N GLU A 537 -5.64 10.16 -2.22
CA GLU A 537 -6.31 9.67 -1.02
C GLU A 537 -7.75 10.18 -0.93
N TYR A 538 -8.63 9.33 -0.49
CA TYR A 538 -10.00 9.55 -0.02
C TYR A 538 -10.45 8.24 0.62
N GLY A 539 -11.43 8.26 1.49
CA GLY A 539 -11.83 7.01 2.14
C GLY A 539 -13.05 7.14 3.03
N PHE A 540 -13.56 6.00 3.46
CA PHE A 540 -14.65 5.85 4.40
C PHE A 540 -14.41 4.62 5.27
N GLN A 541 -14.75 4.66 6.57
CA GLN A 541 -14.53 3.54 7.48
C GLN A 541 -15.68 2.54 7.54
N SER A 542 -15.34 1.32 7.89
CA SER A 542 -16.28 0.31 8.39
C SER A 542 -15.66 -0.56 9.48
N PHE A 543 -16.49 -1.24 10.22
CA PHE A 543 -16.06 -2.38 11.02
C PHE A 543 -15.75 -3.58 10.12
N PRO A 544 -14.83 -4.47 10.53
CA PRO A 544 -14.69 -5.77 9.90
C PRO A 544 -15.89 -6.68 10.21
N GLU A 545 -15.93 -7.87 9.63
CA GLU A 545 -17.01 -8.83 9.91
C GLU A 545 -17.00 -9.33 11.37
N TYR A 546 -18.12 -9.89 11.81
CA TYR A 546 -18.30 -10.39 13.17
C TYR A 546 -17.22 -11.39 13.61
N LYS A 547 -16.79 -12.28 12.71
CA LYS A 547 -15.71 -13.26 12.96
C LYS A 547 -14.39 -12.59 13.35
N THR A 548 -14.05 -11.48 12.69
CA THR A 548 -12.87 -10.67 13.00
C THR A 548 -13.02 -9.93 14.31
N VAL A 549 -14.18 -9.34 14.58
CA VAL A 549 -14.46 -8.67 15.87
C VAL A 549 -14.33 -9.65 17.05
N ARG A 550 -14.81 -10.89 16.89
CA ARG A 550 -14.70 -11.96 17.90
C ARG A 550 -13.27 -12.39 18.18
N ALA A 551 -12.33 -12.11 17.30
CA ALA A 551 -10.92 -12.43 17.55
C ALA A 551 -10.27 -11.54 18.61
N TYR A 552 -10.79 -10.32 18.84
CA TYR A 552 -10.25 -9.37 19.81
C TYR A 552 -11.22 -8.98 20.92
N ALA A 553 -12.52 -9.28 20.81
CA ALA A 553 -13.56 -8.86 21.72
C ALA A 553 -14.43 -10.03 22.22
N GLU A 554 -14.95 -9.90 23.44
CA GLU A 554 -15.88 -10.86 24.04
C GLU A 554 -17.34 -10.43 23.79
N GLU A 555 -18.31 -11.29 24.11
CA GLU A 555 -19.74 -11.02 23.92
C GLU A 555 -20.22 -9.77 24.66
N LYS A 556 -19.67 -9.52 25.85
CA LYS A 556 -20.00 -8.33 26.67
C LYS A 556 -19.58 -7.01 26.01
N ASP A 557 -18.64 -7.07 25.07
CA ASP A 557 -18.04 -5.92 24.40
C ASP A 557 -18.75 -5.54 23.09
N MET A 558 -19.82 -6.28 22.71
CA MET A 558 -20.54 -6.10 21.45
C MET A 558 -21.47 -4.88 21.47
N ALA A 559 -20.89 -3.70 21.66
CA ALA A 559 -21.56 -2.40 21.61
C ALA A 559 -20.59 -1.32 21.12
N LEU A 560 -21.08 -0.37 20.33
CA LEU A 560 -20.27 0.69 19.71
C LEU A 560 -19.47 1.53 20.70
N ASP A 561 -19.99 1.71 21.90
CA ASP A 561 -19.44 2.52 22.99
C ASP A 561 -18.71 1.69 24.06
N SER A 562 -18.58 0.38 23.85
CA SER A 562 -17.77 -0.45 24.74
C SER A 562 -16.29 -0.03 24.69
N GLU A 563 -15.59 -0.21 25.80
CA GLU A 563 -14.18 0.16 25.90
C GLU A 563 -13.34 -0.51 24.81
N VAL A 564 -13.62 -1.79 24.51
CA VAL A 564 -12.90 -2.56 23.50
C VAL A 564 -13.18 -2.02 22.09
N MET A 565 -14.44 -1.73 21.74
CA MET A 565 -14.78 -1.18 20.41
C MET A 565 -14.24 0.24 20.23
N LEU A 566 -14.17 1.04 21.28
CA LEU A 566 -13.52 2.37 21.24
C LEU A 566 -11.99 2.24 21.12
N HIS A 567 -11.40 1.23 21.75
CA HIS A 567 -9.97 0.98 21.65
C HIS A 567 -9.54 0.51 20.27
N HIS A 568 -10.32 -0.38 19.64
CA HIS A 568 -10.14 -0.86 18.28
C HIS A 568 -10.73 0.09 17.21
N GLN A 569 -10.84 1.38 17.57
CA GLN A 569 -11.18 2.50 16.70
C GLN A 569 -10.20 3.63 16.99
N LYS A 570 -9.11 3.68 16.26
CA LYS A 570 -8.02 4.65 16.52
C LYS A 570 -8.34 6.08 16.08
N ASN A 571 -9.31 6.26 15.19
CA ASN A 571 -9.86 7.58 14.89
C ASN A 571 -10.87 7.96 15.99
N GLY A 572 -10.57 9.00 16.78
CA GLY A 572 -11.34 9.34 17.97
C GLY A 572 -12.84 9.65 17.74
N ARG A 573 -13.27 9.88 16.48
CA ARG A 573 -14.67 10.11 16.09
C ARG A 573 -15.24 8.97 15.23
N GLY A 574 -14.45 7.95 14.91
CA GLY A 574 -14.79 6.96 13.86
C GLY A 574 -16.11 6.25 14.13
N ASN A 575 -16.34 5.70 15.32
CA ASN A 575 -17.60 5.02 15.65
C ASN A 575 -18.81 5.94 15.53
N PHE A 576 -18.66 7.19 15.97
CA PHE A 576 -19.71 8.20 15.83
C PHE A 576 -19.97 8.49 14.34
N LEU A 577 -18.93 8.69 13.54
CA LEU A 577 -19.07 9.00 12.11
C LEU A 577 -19.74 7.86 11.34
N ILE A 578 -19.31 6.62 11.57
CA ILE A 578 -19.95 5.44 10.94
C ILE A 578 -21.44 5.41 11.27
N LYS A 579 -21.79 5.61 12.55
CA LYS A 579 -23.19 5.61 12.97
C LYS A 579 -23.99 6.77 12.38
N ASP A 580 -23.44 7.98 12.38
CA ASP A 580 -24.10 9.17 11.83
C ASP A 580 -24.42 8.99 10.33
N TYR A 581 -23.46 8.51 9.55
CA TYR A 581 -23.68 8.22 8.14
C TYR A 581 -24.63 7.03 7.92
N ALA A 582 -24.57 5.98 8.76
CA ALA A 582 -25.54 4.89 8.69
C ALA A 582 -26.96 5.40 8.91
N ASP A 583 -27.17 6.28 9.87
CA ASP A 583 -28.49 6.89 10.13
C ASP A 583 -28.98 7.79 8.98
N ARG A 584 -28.06 8.39 8.23
CA ARG A 584 -28.39 9.21 7.05
C ARG A 584 -28.84 8.37 5.85
N TYR A 585 -28.16 7.25 5.59
CA TYR A 585 -28.25 6.54 4.31
C TYR A 585 -28.85 5.14 4.40
N MET A 586 -28.71 4.45 5.55
CA MET A 586 -29.04 3.03 5.70
C MET A 586 -30.24 2.79 6.60
N LYS A 587 -30.83 1.60 6.49
CA LYS A 587 -31.85 1.12 7.42
C LYS A 587 -31.24 0.89 8.80
N GLN A 588 -32.08 0.93 9.84
CA GLN A 588 -31.64 0.69 11.21
C GLN A 588 -31.27 -0.78 11.42
N PRO A 589 -30.11 -1.08 12.01
CA PRO A 589 -29.70 -2.44 12.33
C PRO A 589 -30.55 -3.06 13.43
N LYS A 590 -30.72 -4.38 13.38
CA LYS A 590 -31.45 -5.14 14.41
C LYS A 590 -30.65 -5.28 15.72
N ASP A 591 -29.35 -5.45 15.60
CA ASP A 591 -28.40 -5.71 16.67
C ASP A 591 -26.98 -5.28 16.26
N PHE A 592 -25.98 -5.53 17.10
CA PHE A 592 -24.61 -5.16 16.82
C PHE A 592 -24.00 -5.94 15.64
N PRO A 593 -24.15 -7.28 15.49
CA PRO A 593 -23.73 -7.96 14.28
C PRO A 593 -24.34 -7.41 12.99
N SER A 594 -25.62 -7.02 13.03
CA SER A 594 -26.27 -6.35 11.91
C SER A 594 -25.69 -4.97 11.62
N PHE A 595 -25.26 -4.23 12.66
CA PHE A 595 -24.56 -2.97 12.49
C PHE A 595 -23.21 -3.15 11.79
N LEU A 596 -22.47 -4.23 12.07
CA LEU A 596 -21.21 -4.52 11.38
C LEU A 596 -21.44 -4.68 9.87
N TYR A 597 -22.45 -5.47 9.47
CA TYR A 597 -22.84 -5.61 8.07
C TYR A 597 -23.23 -4.25 7.45
N ILE A 598 -24.08 -3.49 8.10
CA ILE A 598 -24.54 -2.18 7.62
C ILE A 598 -23.35 -1.22 7.46
N SER A 599 -22.38 -1.24 8.38
CA SER A 599 -21.18 -0.41 8.28
C SER A 599 -20.34 -0.74 7.03
N GLN A 600 -20.23 -2.04 6.68
CA GLN A 600 -19.49 -2.47 5.50
C GLN A 600 -20.17 -2.07 4.19
N VAL A 601 -21.48 -2.25 4.09
CA VAL A 601 -22.20 -1.83 2.86
C VAL A 601 -22.26 -0.31 2.73
N LEU A 602 -22.30 0.41 3.84
CA LEU A 602 -22.17 1.88 3.85
C LEU A 602 -20.82 2.35 3.29
N GLN A 603 -19.70 1.78 3.75
CA GLN A 603 -18.38 2.02 3.21
C GLN A 603 -18.32 1.69 1.71
N ALA A 604 -18.88 0.55 1.33
CA ALA A 604 -18.87 0.08 -0.05
C ALA A 604 -19.62 1.04 -1.00
N GLU A 605 -20.78 1.56 -0.60
CA GLU A 605 -21.54 2.55 -1.37
C GLU A 605 -20.77 3.88 -1.49
N ALA A 606 -20.13 4.34 -0.41
CA ALA A 606 -19.31 5.55 -0.43
C ALA A 606 -18.14 5.41 -1.41
N MET A 607 -17.39 4.29 -1.35
CA MET A 607 -16.26 4.04 -2.23
C MET A 607 -16.69 3.87 -3.70
N LYS A 608 -17.78 3.15 -3.94
CA LYS A 608 -18.36 3.03 -5.28
C LYS A 608 -18.69 4.41 -5.87
N GLN A 609 -19.36 5.26 -5.12
CA GLN A 609 -19.73 6.61 -5.59
C GLN A 609 -18.49 7.44 -5.93
N ALA A 610 -17.46 7.42 -5.08
CA ALA A 610 -16.21 8.14 -5.29
C ALA A 610 -15.47 7.65 -6.55
N ILE A 611 -15.22 6.36 -6.65
CA ILE A 611 -14.47 5.76 -7.77
C ILE A 611 -15.20 5.98 -9.09
N GLU A 612 -16.52 5.76 -9.13
CA GLU A 612 -17.29 5.97 -10.34
C GLU A 612 -17.29 7.43 -10.79
N ALA A 613 -17.34 8.39 -9.84
CA ALA A 613 -17.21 9.82 -10.15
C ALA A 613 -15.85 10.17 -10.77
N HIS A 614 -14.77 9.65 -10.19
CA HIS A 614 -13.42 9.84 -10.71
C HIS A 614 -13.29 9.25 -12.12
N ARG A 615 -13.81 8.03 -12.33
CA ARG A 615 -13.76 7.35 -13.63
C ARG A 615 -14.62 8.02 -14.70
N ARG A 616 -15.80 8.54 -14.36
CA ARG A 616 -16.61 9.36 -15.29
C ARG A 616 -15.90 10.64 -15.71
N SER A 617 -14.95 11.10 -14.92
CA SER A 617 -14.14 12.29 -15.18
C SER A 617 -12.80 11.99 -15.88
N MET A 618 -12.63 10.80 -16.46
CA MET A 618 -11.45 10.42 -17.24
C MET A 618 -11.06 11.53 -18.23
N ASP A 619 -9.78 11.66 -18.55
CA ASP A 619 -9.07 12.75 -19.22
C ASP A 619 -8.81 13.99 -18.34
N TYR A 620 -9.67 14.27 -17.36
CA TYR A 620 -9.39 15.26 -16.33
C TYR A 620 -8.79 14.62 -15.10
N CYS A 621 -9.49 13.65 -14.50
CA CYS A 621 -8.98 12.81 -13.42
C CYS A 621 -8.39 11.54 -14.02
N MET A 622 -7.13 11.27 -13.72
CA MET A 622 -6.41 10.13 -14.29
C MET A 622 -5.86 9.17 -13.21
N GLY A 623 -6.40 9.25 -11.99
CA GLY A 623 -6.06 8.28 -10.95
C GLY A 623 -7.01 8.34 -9.77
N SER A 624 -7.21 7.18 -9.16
CA SER A 624 -8.11 6.96 -8.02
C SER A 624 -7.50 5.90 -7.11
N LEU A 625 -6.82 6.34 -6.04
CA LEU A 625 -6.20 5.51 -5.01
C LEU A 625 -6.91 5.77 -3.68
N TYR A 626 -7.77 4.85 -3.26
CA TYR A 626 -8.48 5.04 -2.00
C TYR A 626 -7.59 4.69 -0.79
N TRP A 627 -7.89 5.25 0.34
CA TRP A 627 -7.36 4.91 1.64
C TRP A 627 -8.28 3.88 2.30
N GLN A 628 -7.93 2.61 2.55
CA GLN A 628 -6.69 1.89 2.26
C GLN A 628 -7.01 0.42 1.93
N ILE A 629 -6.06 -0.37 1.39
CA ILE A 629 -6.36 -1.77 1.04
C ILE A 629 -6.38 -2.70 2.25
N ASN A 630 -5.49 -2.52 3.23
CA ASN A 630 -5.17 -3.48 4.30
C ASN A 630 -5.17 -2.85 5.71
N ASP A 631 -5.05 -3.69 6.72
CA ASP A 631 -4.88 -3.33 8.13
C ASP A 631 -3.63 -3.98 8.73
N CYS A 632 -3.04 -3.34 9.77
CA CYS A 632 -1.89 -3.88 10.51
C CYS A 632 -2.27 -4.59 11.82
N TRP A 633 -3.54 -4.57 12.19
CA TRP A 633 -4.14 -5.24 13.34
C TRP A 633 -5.67 -5.26 13.18
N PRO A 634 -6.42 -6.09 13.98
CA PRO A 634 -7.88 -6.11 13.87
C PRO A 634 -8.50 -4.80 14.38
N VAL A 635 -9.21 -4.07 13.52
CA VAL A 635 -9.65 -2.70 13.81
C VAL A 635 -10.84 -2.28 12.94
N ALA A 636 -11.62 -1.31 13.38
CA ALA A 636 -12.51 -0.55 12.53
C ALA A 636 -11.70 0.54 11.81
N SER A 637 -11.66 0.50 10.48
CA SER A 637 -10.79 1.35 9.67
C SER A 637 -11.35 1.60 8.28
N TRP A 638 -10.57 2.30 7.46
CA TRP A 638 -10.85 2.55 6.04
C TRP A 638 -10.50 1.36 5.14
N SER A 639 -9.90 0.29 5.67
CA SER A 639 -9.47 -0.84 4.86
C SER A 639 -10.64 -1.49 4.11
N SER A 640 -10.37 -1.98 2.90
CA SER A 640 -11.29 -2.81 2.14
C SER A 640 -11.10 -4.30 2.38
N MET A 641 -9.97 -4.68 2.95
CA MET A 641 -9.63 -6.01 3.43
C MET A 641 -9.18 -5.91 4.88
N ASP A 642 -9.72 -6.75 5.75
CA ASP A 642 -9.38 -6.72 7.17
C ASP A 642 -7.99 -7.32 7.47
N TYR A 643 -7.55 -7.22 8.72
CA TYR A 643 -6.25 -7.74 9.16
C TYR A 643 -6.02 -9.21 8.81
N TYR A 644 -7.05 -10.05 8.84
CA TYR A 644 -6.95 -11.47 8.50
C TYR A 644 -7.03 -11.76 6.99
N GLY A 645 -7.09 -10.72 6.16
CA GLY A 645 -7.16 -10.84 4.70
C GLY A 645 -8.56 -11.10 4.17
N ARG A 646 -9.62 -10.95 4.99
CA ARG A 646 -11.01 -11.10 4.56
C ARG A 646 -11.46 -9.85 3.82
N TRP A 647 -12.08 -10.06 2.66
CA TRP A 647 -12.64 -8.96 1.88
C TRP A 647 -13.90 -8.41 2.55
N LYS A 648 -13.90 -7.12 2.84
CA LYS A 648 -15.12 -6.40 3.23
C LYS A 648 -16.00 -6.13 2.00
N ALA A 649 -17.24 -5.70 2.22
CA ALA A 649 -18.14 -5.31 1.13
C ALA A 649 -17.51 -4.31 0.15
N ALA A 650 -16.70 -3.39 0.66
CA ALA A 650 -16.00 -2.39 -0.15
C ALA A 650 -15.11 -3.01 -1.22
N GLN A 651 -14.37 -4.08 -0.93
CA GLN A 651 -13.46 -4.71 -1.90
C GLN A 651 -14.21 -5.21 -3.14
N TYR A 652 -15.43 -5.75 -2.98
CA TYR A 652 -16.25 -6.23 -4.09
C TYR A 652 -16.80 -5.08 -4.95
N LEU A 653 -17.33 -4.02 -4.31
CA LEU A 653 -17.86 -2.89 -5.05
C LEU A 653 -16.76 -2.09 -5.75
N ILE A 654 -15.57 -1.99 -5.12
CA ILE A 654 -14.37 -1.40 -5.71
C ILE A 654 -13.92 -2.20 -6.93
N LYS A 655 -13.85 -3.54 -6.82
CA LYS A 655 -13.56 -4.42 -7.96
C LYS A 655 -14.45 -4.12 -9.15
N ASN A 656 -15.77 -4.03 -8.93
CA ASN A 656 -16.73 -3.77 -9.97
C ASN A 656 -16.60 -2.33 -10.53
N SER A 657 -16.32 -1.34 -9.68
CA SER A 657 -16.09 0.06 -10.10
C SER A 657 -14.79 0.25 -10.87
N PHE A 658 -13.79 -0.63 -10.69
CA PHE A 658 -12.53 -0.64 -11.44
C PHE A 658 -12.51 -1.60 -12.65
N ALA A 659 -13.65 -2.19 -13.02
CA ALA A 659 -13.75 -3.01 -14.21
C ALA A 659 -13.34 -2.23 -15.48
N ASP A 660 -12.76 -2.92 -16.46
CA ASP A 660 -12.26 -2.29 -17.70
C ASP A 660 -13.35 -1.59 -18.51
N VAL A 661 -14.58 -2.10 -18.43
CA VAL A 661 -15.78 -1.44 -18.94
C VAL A 661 -16.73 -1.21 -17.77
N LEU A 662 -17.05 0.04 -17.53
CA LEU A 662 -17.93 0.45 -16.42
C LEU A 662 -19.17 1.16 -16.99
N LEU A 663 -20.33 0.77 -16.49
CA LEU A 663 -21.58 1.48 -16.67
C LEU A 663 -21.92 2.20 -15.35
N SER A 664 -22.08 3.51 -15.38
CA SER A 664 -22.24 4.31 -14.16
C SER A 664 -23.34 5.35 -14.27
N PHE A 665 -24.26 5.34 -13.31
CA PHE A 665 -25.27 6.37 -13.19
C PHE A 665 -24.75 7.62 -12.46
N ASP A 666 -25.27 8.76 -12.88
CA ASP A 666 -25.08 10.06 -12.23
C ASP A 666 -26.41 10.83 -12.27
N GLN A 667 -26.81 11.38 -11.15
CA GLN A 667 -28.03 12.18 -11.06
C GLN A 667 -27.69 13.66 -10.96
N LYS A 668 -28.24 14.47 -11.85
CA LYS A 668 -28.14 15.93 -11.84
C LYS A 668 -29.54 16.50 -11.88
N GLU A 669 -29.95 17.14 -10.79
CA GLU A 669 -31.33 17.63 -10.64
C GLU A 669 -32.34 16.50 -10.93
N ASP A 670 -33.26 16.72 -11.89
CA ASP A 670 -34.29 15.76 -12.28
C ASP A 670 -33.88 14.88 -13.48
N VAL A 671 -32.59 14.84 -13.84
CA VAL A 671 -32.08 14.05 -14.96
C VAL A 671 -31.18 12.95 -14.46
N THR A 672 -31.50 11.71 -14.77
CA THR A 672 -30.64 10.53 -14.53
C THR A 672 -29.78 10.28 -15.75
N ASN A 673 -28.51 10.44 -15.61
CA ASN A 673 -27.51 10.24 -16.65
C ASN A 673 -26.86 8.86 -16.54
N LEU A 674 -26.53 8.25 -17.66
CA LEU A 674 -25.83 7.00 -17.74
C LEU A 674 -24.55 7.18 -18.57
N HIS A 675 -23.43 6.86 -17.96
CA HIS A 675 -22.10 6.97 -18.57
C HIS A 675 -21.52 5.59 -18.83
N VAL A 676 -20.75 5.47 -19.90
CA VAL A 676 -19.86 4.34 -20.14
C VAL A 676 -18.43 4.81 -20.03
N VAL A 677 -17.64 4.10 -19.25
CA VAL A 677 -16.18 4.29 -19.16
C VAL A 677 -15.51 3.03 -19.67
N SER A 678 -14.52 3.19 -20.52
CA SER A 678 -13.75 2.08 -21.11
C SER A 678 -12.25 2.33 -21.00
N ASP A 679 -11.54 1.38 -20.41
CA ASP A 679 -10.07 1.35 -20.40
C ASP A 679 -9.50 0.57 -21.61
N LEU A 680 -10.36 -0.08 -22.40
CA LEU A 680 -9.96 -0.89 -23.54
C LEU A 680 -9.17 -0.08 -24.59
N GLY A 681 -8.14 -0.69 -25.14
CA GLY A 681 -7.27 -0.07 -26.17
C GLY A 681 -7.93 0.07 -27.55
N GLN A 682 -9.15 -0.41 -27.73
CA GLN A 682 -9.90 -0.39 -28.97
C GLN A 682 -11.34 0.08 -28.76
N SER A 683 -11.93 0.64 -29.77
CA SER A 683 -13.36 0.98 -29.77
C SER A 683 -14.21 -0.26 -29.91
N ILE A 684 -15.34 -0.26 -29.24
CA ILE A 684 -16.33 -1.35 -29.32
C ILE A 684 -17.73 -0.79 -29.61
N ASP A 685 -18.54 -1.57 -30.33
CA ASP A 685 -19.97 -1.32 -30.50
C ASP A 685 -20.74 -2.23 -29.54
N ALA A 686 -21.72 -1.67 -28.87
CA ALA A 686 -22.54 -2.40 -27.92
C ALA A 686 -24.00 -1.90 -27.94
N VAL A 687 -24.90 -2.71 -27.42
CA VAL A 687 -26.29 -2.32 -27.18
C VAL A 687 -26.43 -1.89 -25.73
N LEU A 688 -26.81 -0.66 -25.51
CA LEU A 688 -27.24 -0.14 -24.22
C LEU A 688 -28.71 -0.46 -24.03
N GLU A 689 -29.03 -1.24 -23.02
CA GLU A 689 -30.40 -1.49 -22.56
C GLU A 689 -30.63 -0.80 -21.23
N TRP A 690 -31.81 -0.22 -21.03
CA TRP A 690 -32.24 0.27 -19.73
C TRP A 690 -33.66 -0.14 -19.43
N SER A 691 -33.95 -0.37 -18.16
CA SER A 691 -35.29 -0.80 -17.72
C SER A 691 -35.58 -0.27 -16.32
N LEU A 692 -36.80 0.26 -16.15
CA LEU A 692 -37.34 0.71 -14.87
C LEU A 692 -38.28 -0.37 -14.35
N HIS A 693 -38.02 -0.87 -13.15
CA HIS A 693 -38.80 -1.94 -12.53
C HIS A 693 -39.32 -1.53 -11.16
N GLU A 694 -40.50 -2.01 -10.79
CA GLU A 694 -40.86 -2.10 -9.38
C GLU A 694 -39.98 -3.13 -8.65
N LEU A 695 -39.92 -3.03 -7.33
CA LEU A 695 -39.08 -3.94 -6.53
C LEU A 695 -39.56 -5.40 -6.52
N ASP A 696 -40.79 -5.67 -7.00
CA ASP A 696 -41.31 -7.01 -7.24
C ASP A 696 -40.99 -7.57 -8.64
N GLY A 697 -40.29 -6.76 -9.48
CA GLY A 697 -39.87 -7.14 -10.83
C GLY A 697 -40.84 -6.71 -11.94
N CYS A 698 -41.94 -6.06 -11.64
CA CYS A 698 -42.85 -5.54 -12.66
C CYS A 698 -42.11 -4.50 -13.52
N LEU A 699 -42.06 -4.72 -14.83
CA LEU A 699 -41.45 -3.78 -15.78
C LEU A 699 -42.37 -2.61 -16.01
N LEU A 700 -41.94 -1.39 -15.69
CA LEU A 700 -42.68 -0.16 -15.91
C LEU A 700 -42.34 0.46 -17.28
N LYS A 701 -41.05 0.52 -17.59
CA LYS A 701 -40.57 1.15 -18.82
C LYS A 701 -39.18 0.57 -19.22
N SER A 702 -38.90 0.61 -20.51
CA SER A 702 -37.57 0.19 -21.02
C SER A 702 -37.24 0.89 -22.34
N GLY A 703 -35.97 0.83 -22.69
CA GLY A 703 -35.47 1.29 -23.97
C GLY A 703 -34.12 0.64 -24.28
N SER A 704 -33.76 0.71 -25.56
CA SER A 704 -32.43 0.23 -26.00
C SER A 704 -31.93 1.07 -27.15
N GLU A 705 -30.62 1.21 -27.25
CA GLU A 705 -29.96 1.86 -28.38
C GLU A 705 -28.56 1.25 -28.61
N THR A 706 -28.11 1.29 -29.87
CA THR A 706 -26.78 0.89 -30.22
C THR A 706 -25.85 2.07 -30.03
N ILE A 707 -24.75 1.88 -29.30
CA ILE A 707 -23.78 2.91 -28.99
C ILE A 707 -22.36 2.46 -29.40
N ALA A 708 -21.58 3.43 -29.86
CA ALA A 708 -20.14 3.25 -30.06
C ALA A 708 -19.39 3.80 -28.86
N ILE A 709 -18.50 2.97 -28.29
CA ILE A 709 -17.65 3.30 -27.14
C ILE A 709 -16.23 3.47 -27.66
N GLY A 710 -15.64 4.63 -27.42
CA GLY A 710 -14.27 4.92 -27.81
C GLY A 710 -13.25 4.13 -26.99
N ALA A 711 -12.06 3.95 -27.56
CA ALA A 711 -10.93 3.43 -26.80
C ALA A 711 -10.54 4.41 -25.70
N ARG A 712 -10.26 3.91 -24.49
CA ARG A 712 -9.82 4.70 -23.31
C ARG A 712 -10.62 5.99 -23.14
N SER A 713 -11.90 5.86 -22.91
CA SER A 713 -12.82 7.00 -22.89
C SER A 713 -13.88 6.92 -21.83
N ALA A 714 -14.36 8.07 -21.37
CA ALA A 714 -15.57 8.21 -20.59
C ALA A 714 -16.59 9.04 -21.37
N LYS A 715 -17.80 8.54 -21.50
CA LYS A 715 -18.83 9.18 -22.32
C LYS A 715 -20.21 9.10 -21.66
N LEU A 716 -20.92 10.23 -21.62
CA LEU A 716 -22.35 10.26 -21.36
C LEU A 716 -23.08 9.66 -22.58
N VAL A 717 -23.78 8.56 -22.36
CA VAL A 717 -24.47 7.81 -23.44
C VAL A 717 -25.97 7.94 -23.40
N LEU A 718 -26.58 8.23 -22.25
CA LEU A 718 -28.02 8.37 -22.11
C LEU A 718 -28.36 9.38 -21.03
N SER A 719 -29.38 10.21 -21.26
CA SER A 719 -29.98 11.08 -20.25
C SER A 719 -31.47 10.84 -20.22
N LEU A 720 -32.01 10.53 -19.06
CA LEU A 720 -33.43 10.25 -18.83
C LEU A 720 -34.02 11.35 -17.94
N SER A 721 -34.89 12.19 -18.49
CA SER A 721 -35.61 13.16 -17.68
C SER A 721 -36.78 12.49 -16.90
N ALA A 722 -37.26 13.17 -15.86
CA ALA A 722 -38.43 12.72 -15.11
C ALA A 722 -39.66 12.48 -16.04
N GLU A 723 -39.86 13.30 -17.06
CA GLU A 723 -40.93 13.12 -18.06
C GLU A 723 -40.75 11.83 -18.88
N GLN A 724 -39.48 11.52 -19.24
CA GLN A 724 -39.15 10.29 -19.97
C GLN A 724 -39.35 9.05 -19.10
N LEU A 725 -39.04 9.10 -17.81
CA LEU A 725 -39.27 8.00 -16.87
C LEU A 725 -40.77 7.83 -16.55
N GLY A 726 -41.56 8.93 -16.52
CA GLY A 726 -43.00 8.92 -16.18
C GLY A 726 -43.20 8.91 -14.67
N GLU A 727 -44.44 8.69 -14.24
CA GLU A 727 -44.80 8.62 -12.82
C GLU A 727 -44.50 7.21 -12.27
N PHE A 728 -43.79 7.16 -11.14
CA PHE A 728 -43.50 5.95 -10.39
C PHE A 728 -43.25 6.26 -8.91
N ASP A 729 -43.32 5.25 -8.04
CA ASP A 729 -42.93 5.40 -6.63
C ASP A 729 -41.41 5.28 -6.49
N PRO A 730 -40.65 6.34 -6.14
CA PRO A 730 -39.21 6.29 -6.01
C PRO A 730 -38.73 5.35 -4.91
N LYS A 731 -39.56 5.02 -3.92
CA LYS A 731 -39.24 4.07 -2.83
C LYS A 731 -39.43 2.61 -3.24
N GLY A 732 -40.25 2.40 -4.25
CA GLY A 732 -40.64 1.07 -4.76
C GLY A 732 -40.01 0.71 -6.11
N THR A 733 -39.03 1.47 -6.59
CA THR A 733 -38.56 1.34 -7.98
C THR A 733 -37.03 1.31 -8.09
N VAL A 734 -36.54 0.59 -9.10
CA VAL A 734 -35.11 0.53 -9.47
C VAL A 734 -34.94 0.71 -10.97
N LEU A 735 -33.99 1.54 -11.40
CA LEU A 735 -33.57 1.68 -12.78
C LEU A 735 -32.31 0.82 -13.00
N VAL A 736 -32.36 -0.05 -14.00
CA VAL A 736 -31.29 -0.96 -14.37
C VAL A 736 -30.74 -0.58 -15.74
N GLY A 737 -29.43 -0.42 -15.85
CA GLY A 737 -28.71 -0.27 -17.11
C GLY A 737 -27.87 -1.51 -17.39
N ARG A 738 -27.84 -1.97 -18.64
CA ARG A 738 -27.04 -3.11 -19.11
C ARG A 738 -26.36 -2.77 -20.42
N LEU A 739 -25.14 -3.16 -20.55
CA LEU A 739 -24.34 -3.02 -21.77
C LEU A 739 -24.06 -4.40 -22.35
N ILE A 740 -24.58 -4.66 -23.54
CA ILE A 740 -24.55 -5.96 -24.20
C ILE A 740 -23.68 -5.90 -25.46
N GLN A 741 -22.71 -6.78 -25.60
CA GLN A 741 -21.91 -6.97 -26.79
C GLN A 741 -21.98 -8.45 -27.24
N ALA A 742 -22.34 -8.68 -28.50
CA ALA A 742 -22.45 -10.02 -29.06
C ALA A 742 -23.28 -11.02 -28.22
N GLY A 743 -24.29 -10.51 -27.52
CA GLY A 743 -25.17 -11.30 -26.65
C GLY A 743 -24.63 -11.54 -25.23
N HIS A 744 -23.47 -11.00 -24.88
CA HIS A 744 -22.87 -11.09 -23.54
C HIS A 744 -22.97 -9.74 -22.84
N GLU A 745 -23.30 -9.76 -21.56
CA GLU A 745 -23.29 -8.57 -20.71
C GLU A 745 -21.85 -8.18 -20.41
N LEU A 746 -21.47 -6.96 -20.82
CA LEU A 746 -20.14 -6.38 -20.52
C LEU A 746 -20.14 -5.66 -19.18
N ALA A 747 -21.23 -4.96 -18.87
CA ALA A 747 -21.39 -4.19 -17.64
C ALA A 747 -22.86 -4.01 -17.32
N SER A 748 -23.18 -3.88 -16.04
CA SER A 748 -24.50 -3.47 -15.59
C SER A 748 -24.41 -2.51 -14.40
N SER A 749 -25.44 -1.69 -14.23
CA SER A 749 -25.53 -0.75 -13.12
C SER A 749 -26.98 -0.60 -12.66
N LYS A 750 -27.16 -0.23 -11.40
CA LYS A 750 -28.47 0.00 -10.81
C LYS A 750 -28.51 1.40 -10.20
N HIS A 751 -29.63 2.07 -10.34
CA HIS A 751 -29.88 3.37 -9.75
C HIS A 751 -31.18 3.37 -8.96
N TYR A 752 -31.10 3.90 -7.73
CA TYR A 752 -32.23 4.08 -6.83
C TYR A 752 -32.48 5.58 -6.67
N PHE A 753 -33.72 5.99 -6.64
CA PHE A 753 -34.14 7.39 -6.57
C PHE A 753 -34.21 7.93 -5.13
N VAL A 754 -33.99 7.06 -4.16
CA VAL A 754 -33.98 7.37 -2.72
C VAL A 754 -32.82 6.60 -2.04
N TYR A 755 -32.43 7.04 -0.85
CA TYR A 755 -31.43 6.30 -0.06
C TYR A 755 -31.95 4.93 0.39
N THR A 756 -31.04 4.01 0.67
CA THR A 756 -31.39 2.64 1.09
C THR A 756 -32.34 2.62 2.30
N LYS A 757 -32.25 3.59 3.21
CA LYS A 757 -33.18 3.70 4.36
C LYS A 757 -34.64 3.87 3.97
N GLU A 758 -34.93 4.47 2.84
CA GLU A 758 -36.26 4.81 2.38
C GLU A 758 -36.88 3.75 1.47
N LEU A 759 -36.02 2.83 0.92
CA LEU A 759 -36.50 1.77 0.05
C LEU A 759 -37.55 0.87 0.75
N ALA A 760 -38.64 0.57 0.03
CA ALA A 760 -39.72 -0.29 0.51
C ALA A 760 -39.35 -1.78 0.39
N LEU A 761 -38.22 -2.18 1.03
CA LEU A 761 -37.76 -3.55 1.00
C LEU A 761 -38.72 -4.49 1.73
N THR A 762 -38.98 -5.63 1.11
CA THR A 762 -39.77 -6.73 1.66
C THR A 762 -38.96 -8.01 1.57
N ASP A 763 -39.45 -9.13 2.17
CA ASP A 763 -38.76 -10.39 2.09
C ASP A 763 -38.49 -10.76 0.62
N PRO A 764 -37.21 -10.84 0.19
CA PRO A 764 -36.88 -11.09 -1.21
C PRO A 764 -37.11 -12.54 -1.66
N GLU A 765 -37.33 -13.46 -0.73
CA GLU A 765 -37.46 -14.89 -0.99
C GLU A 765 -36.33 -15.40 -1.91
N ILE A 766 -35.08 -15.27 -1.45
CA ILE A 766 -33.88 -15.69 -2.21
C ILE A 766 -33.87 -17.21 -2.33
N ALA A 767 -33.74 -17.71 -3.55
CA ALA A 767 -33.45 -19.11 -3.83
C ALA A 767 -31.99 -19.27 -4.27
N VAL A 768 -31.33 -20.32 -3.78
CA VAL A 768 -29.96 -20.64 -4.07
C VAL A 768 -29.89 -22.05 -4.66
N GLU A 769 -29.35 -22.17 -5.85
CA GLU A 769 -29.14 -23.45 -6.53
C GLU A 769 -27.65 -23.69 -6.71
N GLU A 770 -27.18 -24.85 -6.26
CA GLU A 770 -25.81 -25.26 -6.51
C GLU A 770 -25.70 -25.83 -7.94
N ALA A 771 -24.80 -25.27 -8.72
CA ALA A 771 -24.51 -25.73 -10.07
C ALA A 771 -23.12 -26.37 -10.12
N ALA A 772 -23.04 -27.61 -10.56
CA ALA A 772 -21.76 -28.29 -10.81
C ALA A 772 -21.09 -27.65 -12.03
N GLY A 773 -20.02 -26.90 -11.82
CA GLY A 773 -19.18 -26.33 -12.88
C GLY A 773 -17.99 -27.25 -13.18
N SER A 774 -17.42 -27.11 -14.37
CA SER A 774 -16.19 -27.81 -14.76
C SER A 774 -14.96 -27.40 -13.91
N GLU A 775 -15.05 -26.28 -13.22
CA GLU A 775 -13.95 -25.65 -12.45
C GLU A 775 -14.32 -25.37 -10.98
N GLY A 776 -15.23 -26.14 -10.36
CA GLY A 776 -15.61 -25.97 -8.95
C GLY A 776 -17.09 -25.66 -8.75
N THR A 777 -17.49 -25.42 -7.50
CA THR A 777 -18.88 -25.17 -7.12
C THR A 777 -19.29 -23.74 -7.44
N ALA A 778 -20.33 -23.56 -8.23
CA ALA A 778 -20.98 -22.29 -8.49
C ALA A 778 -22.37 -22.27 -7.85
N PHE A 779 -22.86 -21.10 -7.49
CA PHE A 779 -24.17 -20.87 -6.92
C PHE A 779 -24.95 -19.90 -7.81
N VAL A 780 -26.13 -20.31 -8.22
CA VAL A 780 -27.08 -19.46 -8.95
C VAL A 780 -28.10 -18.94 -7.96
N LEU A 781 -28.16 -17.63 -7.81
CA LEU A 781 -29.05 -16.94 -6.89
C LEU A 781 -30.16 -16.26 -7.69
N THR A 782 -31.39 -16.43 -7.22
CA THR A 782 -32.58 -15.74 -7.75
C THR A 782 -33.41 -15.19 -6.60
N ALA A 783 -34.21 -14.16 -6.88
CA ALA A 783 -35.12 -13.60 -5.88
C ALA A 783 -36.49 -13.29 -6.51
N LYS A 784 -37.55 -13.35 -5.70
CA LYS A 784 -38.91 -12.98 -6.16
C LYS A 784 -39.17 -11.47 -6.04
N ARG A 785 -38.44 -10.78 -5.17
CA ARG A 785 -38.43 -9.33 -4.98
C ARG A 785 -36.99 -8.86 -4.86
N LEU A 786 -36.73 -7.57 -4.99
CA LEU A 786 -35.41 -7.00 -4.87
C LEU A 786 -34.73 -7.47 -3.56
N ALA A 787 -33.59 -8.16 -3.71
CA ALA A 787 -32.68 -8.40 -2.59
C ALA A 787 -31.51 -7.41 -2.68
N LYS A 788 -31.51 -6.42 -1.78
CA LYS A 788 -30.48 -5.38 -1.76
C LYS A 788 -29.24 -5.89 -1.02
N GLN A 789 -28.06 -5.72 -1.63
CA GLN A 789 -26.75 -6.00 -1.02
C GLN A 789 -26.66 -7.42 -0.44
N VAL A 790 -26.83 -8.42 -1.30
CA VAL A 790 -26.80 -9.84 -0.95
C VAL A 790 -25.40 -10.24 -0.52
N TRP A 791 -25.28 -10.75 0.70
CA TRP A 791 -24.04 -11.29 1.24
C TRP A 791 -24.09 -12.82 1.21
N VAL A 792 -23.19 -13.40 0.43
CA VAL A 792 -22.93 -14.84 0.35
C VAL A 792 -21.74 -15.15 1.25
N GLN A 793 -21.95 -15.99 2.25
CA GLN A 793 -20.94 -16.36 3.25
C GLN A 793 -20.60 -17.82 3.10
N ALA A 794 -19.32 -18.14 3.22
CA ALA A 794 -18.78 -19.50 3.22
C ALA A 794 -18.28 -19.89 4.61
N GLU A 795 -18.35 -21.17 4.93
CA GLU A 795 -17.71 -21.72 6.12
C GLU A 795 -16.19 -21.62 6.05
N GLU A 796 -15.67 -21.88 4.86
CA GLU A 796 -14.25 -21.83 4.54
C GLU A 796 -13.75 -20.42 4.23
N GLU A 797 -12.48 -20.13 4.53
CA GLU A 797 -11.86 -18.87 4.18
C GLU A 797 -11.60 -18.77 2.66
N GLY A 798 -12.00 -17.66 2.07
CA GLY A 798 -11.85 -17.40 0.64
C GLY A 798 -12.69 -16.22 0.19
N VAL A 799 -12.84 -16.08 -1.12
CA VAL A 799 -13.61 -15.00 -1.75
C VAL A 799 -14.60 -15.57 -2.77
N PHE A 800 -15.70 -14.88 -3.02
CA PHE A 800 -16.57 -15.17 -4.14
C PHE A 800 -16.17 -14.31 -5.35
N THR A 801 -16.53 -14.75 -6.54
CA THR A 801 -16.31 -13.97 -7.78
C THR A 801 -17.01 -12.62 -7.76
N ASP A 802 -18.16 -12.53 -7.07
CA ASP A 802 -18.87 -11.30 -6.71
C ASP A 802 -19.60 -11.50 -5.38
N ASN A 803 -19.91 -10.41 -4.68
CA ASN A 803 -20.63 -10.42 -3.41
C ASN A 803 -21.20 -9.03 -3.10
N PHE A 804 -22.10 -8.94 -2.13
CA PHE A 804 -22.79 -7.70 -1.77
C PHE A 804 -23.50 -7.00 -2.97
N PHE A 805 -23.93 -7.81 -3.94
CA PHE A 805 -24.66 -7.35 -5.13
C PHE A 805 -26.17 -7.25 -4.88
N ASP A 806 -26.86 -6.54 -5.78
CA ASP A 806 -28.31 -6.47 -5.76
C ASP A 806 -28.91 -7.51 -6.70
N LEU A 807 -29.84 -8.35 -6.20
CA LEU A 807 -30.58 -9.31 -6.99
C LEU A 807 -31.90 -8.70 -7.47
N ILE A 808 -32.01 -8.47 -8.78
CA ILE A 808 -33.20 -8.00 -9.43
C ILE A 808 -34.08 -9.23 -9.76
N PRO A 809 -35.41 -9.19 -9.45
CA PRO A 809 -36.34 -10.28 -9.82
C PRO A 809 -36.22 -10.66 -11.30
N GLY A 810 -36.16 -11.98 -11.55
CA GLY A 810 -36.05 -12.50 -12.91
C GLY A 810 -34.62 -12.44 -13.52
N THR A 811 -33.66 -11.86 -12.83
CA THR A 811 -32.25 -11.81 -13.29
C THR A 811 -31.38 -12.63 -12.34
N PRO A 812 -31.01 -13.87 -12.69
CA PRO A 812 -30.14 -14.68 -11.85
C PRO A 812 -28.71 -14.12 -11.80
N VAL A 813 -28.07 -14.24 -10.64
CA VAL A 813 -26.65 -13.95 -10.46
C VAL A 813 -25.94 -15.24 -10.12
N THR A 814 -24.84 -15.51 -10.82
CA THR A 814 -23.98 -16.67 -10.56
C THR A 814 -22.70 -16.24 -9.89
N VAL A 815 -22.38 -16.85 -8.75
CA VAL A 815 -21.14 -16.64 -8.04
C VAL A 815 -20.40 -17.94 -7.82
N GLN A 816 -19.07 -17.88 -7.83
CA GLN A 816 -18.19 -19.02 -7.61
C GLN A 816 -17.27 -18.72 -6.44
N PHE A 817 -17.09 -19.68 -5.54
CA PHE A 817 -16.16 -19.58 -4.44
C PHE A 817 -14.73 -19.88 -4.91
N LYS A 818 -13.79 -19.05 -4.45
CA LYS A 818 -12.37 -19.16 -4.77
C LYS A 818 -11.52 -19.10 -3.50
N LYS A 819 -10.43 -19.85 -3.46
CA LYS A 819 -9.37 -19.72 -2.47
C LYS A 819 -8.09 -19.23 -3.14
N LYS A 820 -7.26 -18.53 -2.39
CA LYS A 820 -5.94 -18.19 -2.88
C LYS A 820 -5.12 -19.48 -3.06
N ALA A 821 -4.55 -19.66 -4.24
CA ALA A 821 -3.64 -20.77 -4.52
C ALA A 821 -2.34 -20.60 -3.71
N ALA A 822 -1.86 -21.68 -3.10
CA ALA A 822 -0.59 -21.65 -2.39
C ALA A 822 0.56 -21.22 -3.33
N ASP A 823 1.46 -20.39 -2.82
CA ASP A 823 2.65 -19.89 -3.53
C ASP A 823 2.38 -19.15 -4.86
N GLN A 824 1.14 -18.71 -5.12
CA GLN A 824 0.76 -18.00 -6.34
C GLN A 824 -0.03 -16.73 -6.03
N VAL A 825 -0.03 -15.75 -6.94
CA VAL A 825 -0.85 -14.55 -6.89
C VAL A 825 -2.14 -14.76 -7.67
N LEU A 826 -2.93 -15.75 -7.25
CA LEU A 826 -4.14 -16.17 -7.95
C LEU A 826 -5.16 -16.77 -6.99
N PHE A 827 -6.44 -16.41 -7.19
CA PHE A 827 -7.57 -17.10 -6.58
C PHE A 827 -8.09 -18.18 -7.53
N VAL A 828 -8.20 -19.41 -7.05
CA VAL A 828 -8.67 -20.56 -7.82
C VAL A 828 -9.99 -21.10 -7.28
N PRO A 829 -10.86 -21.67 -8.12
CA PRO A 829 -12.10 -22.31 -7.69
C PRO A 829 -11.88 -23.35 -6.59
N ALA A 830 -12.74 -23.32 -5.57
CA ALA A 830 -12.64 -24.20 -4.40
C ALA A 830 -14.03 -24.57 -3.84
N SER A 831 -14.06 -25.48 -2.87
CA SER A 831 -15.28 -25.78 -2.12
C SER A 831 -15.45 -24.78 -0.97
N PRO A 832 -16.64 -24.17 -0.81
CA PRO A 832 -16.90 -23.19 0.27
C PRO A 832 -17.26 -23.84 1.62
N GLY A 833 -17.48 -25.15 1.68
CA GLY A 833 -18.20 -25.76 2.81
C GLY A 833 -19.68 -25.36 2.80
N GLN A 834 -20.25 -25.12 3.96
CA GLN A 834 -21.62 -24.62 4.07
C GLN A 834 -21.70 -23.17 3.62
N VAL A 835 -22.74 -22.85 2.82
CA VAL A 835 -23.00 -21.48 2.35
C VAL A 835 -24.29 -20.95 2.97
N THR A 836 -24.24 -19.68 3.42
CA THR A 836 -25.41 -18.93 3.86
C THR A 836 -25.55 -17.68 3.02
N VAL A 837 -26.80 -17.28 2.75
CA VAL A 837 -27.12 -16.12 1.92
C VAL A 837 -28.11 -15.23 2.66
N GLN A 838 -27.75 -13.98 2.82
CA GLN A 838 -28.56 -12.96 3.49
C GLN A 838 -28.53 -11.66 2.71
N SER A 839 -29.45 -10.76 2.98
CA SER A 839 -29.53 -9.44 2.33
C SER A 839 -29.81 -8.35 3.35
N MET A 840 -29.84 -7.10 2.94
CA MET A 840 -30.21 -5.96 3.80
C MET A 840 -31.50 -6.22 4.59
N PHE A 841 -32.47 -6.93 4.02
CA PHE A 841 -33.73 -7.29 4.70
C PHE A 841 -33.51 -8.11 5.97
N ASN A 842 -32.51 -8.97 5.99
CA ASN A 842 -32.20 -9.84 7.12
C ASN A 842 -31.53 -9.08 8.28
N TYR A 843 -30.81 -8.00 8.00
CA TYR A 843 -30.02 -7.22 8.96
C TYR A 843 -30.72 -5.95 9.46
N ALA A 844 -31.77 -5.51 8.76
CA ALA A 844 -32.45 -4.26 9.08
C ALA A 844 -33.84 -4.45 9.71
N ASN A 845 -34.28 -3.45 10.51
CA ASN A 845 -35.63 -3.33 11.05
C ASN A 845 -36.54 -2.59 10.05
#